data_051712e0fc80f98f8366cc75a3838285
#
_entry.id   051712e0fc80f98f8366cc75a3838285
#
_cell.length_a   1.000
_cell.length_b   1.000
_cell.length_c   1.000
_cell.angle_alpha   90.00
_cell.angle_beta   90.00
_cell.angle_gamma   90.00
#
_symmetry.space_group_name_H-M   'P 1'
#
loop_
_entity.id
_entity.type
_entity.pdbx_description
1 polymer ?
#
loop_
_entity_poly.entity_id
_entity_poly.type
_entity_poly.pdbx_seq_one_letter_code
_entity_poly.pdbx_strand_id
1 'polypeptide(L)'
;MKTDELREKYLAFFETKGCVRRPSDVLVPRWDPSVLFTPAGMNQFKDHFLGRCKLDFTRATTCQKCLRTGDIDNVGRTAYHHTFFEMLGNFSFGDYFKREAIVWAWEFLTDKKWLGIDPDRLWATIYLDDEEAADVWLADVKLPAERLQRMGEDENFWPANAPSQGPDGVCGPCSEIYCRTPAGDVEIWNLVFTQFNRVGNPPDNLRPLPSKNIDTGMGLERTAAVMQDVDTNFHIDILRPLVEAAGEVCGVRYDPANENGRRLRRIADHVRACAFAVHENVYPGPNKEKYVVKRLLRRAVLDGRQIGVREPFLHKLVPTVAELMNVPYPDLSETIERVAQVIEGEESNFLATIDGGLDRINRIFKQMKKDNRGMVSGGEAAEMYQTYGFPPELFETMAAEHNLTFDWDGYREEMEKHGAVSGKDQKVELFKHDPLEALKKAMHGSQFVGYEALEVEAARVIGIIASGKLCDQADEIDSHHPITVVLDKTPFYGEMGGQVGDTGELVAKAARFEVVEATIDGHFTLHRGHLRQGSVALGDVVTARVDAARRRGIQRAHSATHLLHHALRKHLGQHAEQQGSKVDEDVLRFDFTNPKAVARDTLVEIENEVNARILDAEPVQSANMPLTEARKTGAMMLFGEKYPDVVRVVSMGDYSKELCGGTHLASTGQVGLFKIVGEESVSAGTRRITALTGPAAMDHVHREETALRAAASALKVSPDELPERVIAMAEEIRRLKKQVASGARSEQIGVDELLAAAEQVGDVRLVAREVPGGTPQTFRELVDQLRRKAAPVAVLLAAREEDGKVLLVAGLSRDLVERGADAVKWVRQVAKLVDGGGGGRPDLAQAGGKNADRLPEALAAARESLEKLLK
;
A
#
# COMPACT_ATOMS: atom_id res chain seq x y z
N MET A 1 -18.41 33.70 -16.61
CA MET A 1 -17.74 33.95 -15.31
C MET A 1 -16.70 32.83 -15.08
N LYS A 2 -15.47 33.14 -14.63
CA LYS A 2 -14.46 32.12 -14.29
C LYS A 2 -14.81 31.39 -13.00
N THR A 3 -14.34 30.15 -12.86
CA THR A 3 -14.60 29.33 -11.66
C THR A 3 -14.06 29.96 -10.38
N ASP A 4 -12.86 30.55 -10.42
CA ASP A 4 -12.29 31.23 -9.25
C ASP A 4 -13.08 32.49 -8.86
N GLU A 5 -13.61 33.22 -9.83
CA GLU A 5 -14.50 34.37 -9.58
C GLU A 5 -15.82 33.94 -8.93
N LEU A 6 -16.40 32.82 -9.39
CA LEU A 6 -17.60 32.26 -8.80
C LEU A 6 -17.37 31.87 -7.33
N ARG A 7 -16.25 31.17 -7.04
CA ARG A 7 -15.88 30.76 -5.70
C ARG A 7 -15.76 31.97 -4.77
N GLU A 8 -15.06 33.01 -5.20
CA GLU A 8 -14.87 34.21 -4.40
C GLU A 8 -16.17 34.99 -4.21
N LYS A 9 -16.98 35.13 -5.24
CA LYS A 9 -18.28 35.81 -5.12
C LYS A 9 -19.21 35.11 -4.14
N TYR A 10 -19.22 33.76 -4.11
CA TYR A 10 -20.03 33.03 -3.15
C TYR A 10 -19.60 33.31 -1.70
N LEU A 11 -18.32 33.15 -1.44
CA LEU A 11 -17.77 33.38 -0.11
C LEU A 11 -17.98 34.84 0.36
N ALA A 12 -17.69 35.81 -0.52
CA ALA A 12 -17.88 37.21 -0.21
C ALA A 12 -19.36 37.57 -0.01
N PHE A 13 -20.29 36.95 -0.76
CA PHE A 13 -21.73 37.15 -0.55
C PHE A 13 -22.13 36.75 0.86
N PHE A 14 -21.77 35.57 1.31
CA PHE A 14 -22.15 35.08 2.63
C PHE A 14 -21.39 35.80 3.77
N GLU A 15 -20.21 36.36 3.50
CA GLU A 15 -19.55 37.28 4.47
C GLU A 15 -20.41 38.54 4.68
N THR A 16 -21.09 39.06 3.61
CA THR A 16 -22.04 40.19 3.77
C THR A 16 -23.28 39.83 4.61
N LYS A 17 -23.60 38.53 4.73
CA LYS A 17 -24.67 38.00 5.58
C LYS A 17 -24.18 37.63 6.99
N GLY A 18 -22.95 37.97 7.34
CA GLY A 18 -22.32 37.73 8.64
C GLY A 18 -21.77 36.31 8.84
N CYS A 19 -21.60 35.54 7.78
CA CYS A 19 -20.93 34.22 7.86
C CYS A 19 -19.43 34.36 8.00
N VAL A 20 -18.82 33.57 8.87
CA VAL A 20 -17.38 33.44 9.00
C VAL A 20 -16.86 32.53 7.90
N ARG A 21 -15.91 33.00 7.09
CA ARG A 21 -15.25 32.17 6.07
C ARG A 21 -14.36 31.13 6.74
N ARG A 22 -14.58 29.87 6.42
CA ARG A 22 -13.79 28.74 6.92
C ARG A 22 -13.01 28.11 5.76
N PRO A 23 -11.76 27.67 5.98
CA PRO A 23 -11.00 26.94 4.98
C PRO A 23 -11.67 25.58 4.69
N SER A 24 -11.35 25.00 3.55
CA SER A 24 -11.70 23.62 3.25
C SER A 24 -11.01 22.68 4.24
N ASP A 25 -11.73 21.70 4.74
CA ASP A 25 -11.15 20.59 5.50
C ASP A 25 -10.47 19.58 4.55
N VAL A 26 -9.77 18.59 5.13
CA VAL A 26 -9.08 17.52 4.39
C VAL A 26 -10.07 16.56 3.72
N LEU A 27 -9.62 15.90 2.65
CA LEU A 27 -10.43 14.88 1.96
C LEU A 27 -10.70 13.63 2.80
N VAL A 28 -9.76 13.26 3.68
CA VAL A 28 -9.91 12.13 4.59
C VAL A 28 -9.99 12.65 6.02
N PRO A 29 -11.20 12.82 6.57
CA PRO A 29 -11.39 13.36 7.92
C PRO A 29 -11.04 12.30 8.97
N ARG A 30 -9.82 12.33 9.46
CA ARG A 30 -9.28 11.36 10.45
C ARG A 30 -10.09 11.30 11.75
N TRP A 31 -10.79 12.39 12.05
CA TRP A 31 -11.61 12.54 13.25
C TRP A 31 -13.06 12.05 13.07
N ASP A 32 -13.50 11.77 11.84
CA ASP A 32 -14.85 11.27 11.55
C ASP A 32 -14.80 9.86 10.94
N PRO A 33 -14.91 8.80 11.75
CA PRO A 33 -14.85 7.43 11.26
C PRO A 33 -16.12 6.98 10.52
N SER A 34 -17.15 7.84 10.46
CA SER A 34 -18.42 7.51 9.78
C SER A 34 -18.31 7.63 8.27
N VAL A 35 -17.30 8.33 7.75
CA VAL A 35 -17.07 8.54 6.32
C VAL A 35 -15.66 8.16 5.92
N LEU A 36 -15.52 7.64 4.71
CA LEU A 36 -14.21 7.29 4.13
C LEU A 36 -13.50 8.52 3.57
N PHE A 37 -14.25 9.37 2.90
CA PHE A 37 -13.85 10.67 2.39
C PHE A 37 -14.88 11.72 2.76
N THR A 38 -14.50 12.98 2.77
CA THR A 38 -15.41 14.12 2.97
C THR A 38 -16.40 14.20 1.82
N PRO A 39 -17.68 13.84 2.01
CA PRO A 39 -18.66 13.79 0.94
C PRO A 39 -19.42 15.12 0.72
N ALA A 40 -19.36 16.04 1.69
CA ALA A 40 -20.11 17.28 1.72
C ALA A 40 -19.49 18.33 2.63
N GLY A 41 -19.86 19.60 2.41
CA GLY A 41 -19.34 20.74 3.17
C GLY A 41 -19.63 20.71 4.67
N MET A 42 -20.75 20.09 5.06
CA MET A 42 -21.17 19.99 6.46
C MET A 42 -20.25 19.12 7.33
N ASN A 43 -19.39 18.31 6.71
CA ASN A 43 -18.66 17.28 7.45
C ASN A 43 -17.80 17.86 8.58
N GLN A 44 -17.09 18.96 8.33
CA GLN A 44 -16.30 19.67 9.33
C GLN A 44 -17.10 20.29 10.47
N PHE A 45 -18.44 20.39 10.33
CA PHE A 45 -19.34 21.03 11.26
C PHE A 45 -20.28 20.08 12.01
N LYS A 46 -20.09 18.76 11.93
CA LYS A 46 -20.97 17.75 12.59
C LYS A 46 -21.17 18.03 14.08
N ASP A 47 -20.09 18.33 14.80
CA ASP A 47 -20.17 18.61 16.25
C ASP A 47 -20.89 19.93 16.54
N HIS A 48 -20.85 20.91 15.62
CA HIS A 48 -21.64 22.16 15.73
C HIS A 48 -23.13 21.88 15.62
N PHE A 49 -23.55 21.08 14.62
CA PHE A 49 -24.95 20.68 14.45
C PHE A 49 -25.50 19.89 15.62
N LEU A 50 -24.67 19.01 16.21
CA LEU A 50 -25.03 18.18 17.36
C LEU A 50 -24.98 18.93 18.70
N GLY A 51 -24.49 20.18 18.73
CA GLY A 51 -24.31 20.97 19.96
C GLY A 51 -23.23 20.41 20.89
N ARG A 52 -22.26 19.66 20.35
CA ARG A 52 -21.19 19.01 21.12
C ARG A 52 -19.95 19.88 21.36
N CYS A 53 -19.88 21.04 20.72
CA CYS A 53 -18.77 21.97 20.87
C CYS A 53 -19.27 23.37 21.23
N LYS A 54 -18.38 24.16 21.88
CA LYS A 54 -18.66 25.58 22.11
C LYS A 54 -18.53 26.31 20.76
N LEU A 55 -19.58 27.08 20.41
CA LEU A 55 -19.59 27.85 19.16
C LEU A 55 -18.81 29.16 19.35
N ASP A 56 -17.80 29.36 18.52
CA ASP A 56 -17.11 30.64 18.36
C ASP A 56 -17.79 31.53 17.29
N PHE A 57 -18.68 30.95 16.50
CA PHE A 57 -19.52 31.59 15.45
C PHE A 57 -20.83 30.80 15.29
N THR A 58 -21.88 31.50 14.85
CA THR A 58 -23.19 30.87 14.59
C THR A 58 -23.49 30.75 13.09
N ARG A 59 -22.68 31.36 12.24
CA ARG A 59 -22.77 31.34 10.77
C ARG A 59 -21.41 31.06 10.15
N ALA A 60 -21.37 30.20 9.17
CA ALA A 60 -20.14 29.92 8.44
C ALA A 60 -20.39 29.82 6.92
N THR A 61 -19.32 30.02 6.14
CA THR A 61 -19.28 29.72 4.70
C THR A 61 -17.94 29.10 4.33
N THR A 62 -17.98 28.13 3.40
CA THR A 62 -16.76 27.46 2.92
C THR A 62 -16.90 27.01 1.47
N CYS A 63 -15.75 26.82 0.80
CA CYS A 63 -15.65 26.01 -0.41
C CYS A 63 -14.91 24.73 -0.04
N GLN A 64 -15.64 23.63 0.10
CA GLN A 64 -15.12 22.36 0.61
C GLN A 64 -14.71 21.43 -0.52
N LYS A 65 -13.48 20.90 -0.45
CA LYS A 65 -13.03 19.75 -1.26
C LYS A 65 -13.83 18.51 -0.88
N CYS A 66 -14.46 17.89 -1.86
CA CYS A 66 -15.26 16.69 -1.66
C CYS A 66 -14.78 15.56 -2.57
N LEU A 67 -14.91 14.31 -2.08
CA LEU A 67 -14.67 13.11 -2.87
C LEU A 67 -15.79 12.11 -2.62
N ARG A 68 -16.49 11.73 -3.72
CA ARG A 68 -17.57 10.72 -3.70
C ARG A 68 -17.17 9.48 -4.48
N THR A 69 -17.29 8.32 -3.86
CA THR A 69 -16.95 7.04 -4.47
C THR A 69 -18.11 6.37 -5.20
N GLY A 70 -19.35 6.73 -4.88
CA GLY A 70 -20.56 6.18 -5.52
C GLY A 70 -20.68 6.57 -6.99
N ASP A 71 -20.14 7.72 -7.38
CA ASP A 71 -20.29 8.29 -8.73
C ASP A 71 -19.16 7.89 -9.71
N ILE A 72 -18.17 7.12 -9.26
CA ILE A 72 -16.97 6.76 -10.05
C ILE A 72 -17.34 6.17 -11.43
N ASP A 73 -18.39 5.35 -11.51
CA ASP A 73 -18.80 4.69 -12.75
C ASP A 73 -19.53 5.59 -13.72
N ASN A 74 -20.07 6.70 -13.22
CA ASN A 74 -20.75 7.73 -14.00
C ASN A 74 -19.80 8.78 -14.59
N VAL A 75 -18.57 8.87 -14.06
CA VAL A 75 -17.57 9.84 -14.51
C VAL A 75 -17.23 9.68 -15.99
N GLY A 76 -17.27 10.79 -16.71
CA GLY A 76 -17.05 10.86 -18.16
C GLY A 76 -18.23 10.37 -19.00
N ARG A 77 -19.23 9.70 -18.42
CA ARG A 77 -20.48 9.27 -19.08
C ARG A 77 -21.57 10.32 -19.00
N THR A 78 -21.72 10.91 -17.83
CA THR A 78 -22.67 12.01 -17.61
C THR A 78 -21.97 13.37 -17.75
N ALA A 79 -22.75 14.42 -17.85
CA ALA A 79 -22.24 15.77 -18.01
C ALA A 79 -21.68 16.38 -16.71
N TYR A 80 -22.08 15.86 -15.54
CA TYR A 80 -21.89 16.54 -14.25
C TYR A 80 -21.35 15.68 -13.09
N HIS A 81 -21.11 14.38 -13.26
CA HIS A 81 -20.53 13.56 -12.19
C HIS A 81 -19.01 13.64 -12.19
N HIS A 82 -18.47 13.84 -10.99
CA HIS A 82 -17.03 13.86 -10.68
C HIS A 82 -16.71 13.02 -9.48
N THR A 83 -15.49 12.46 -9.46
CA THR A 83 -14.94 11.83 -8.26
C THR A 83 -14.55 12.88 -7.23
N PHE A 84 -13.76 13.87 -7.65
CA PHE A 84 -13.38 15.03 -6.87
C PHE A 84 -14.15 16.26 -7.38
N PHE A 85 -14.74 17.03 -6.47
CA PHE A 85 -15.42 18.27 -6.77
C PHE A 85 -15.37 19.25 -5.60
N GLU A 86 -15.72 20.50 -5.84
CA GLU A 86 -15.80 21.51 -4.80
C GLU A 86 -17.27 21.85 -4.51
N MET A 87 -17.58 21.89 -3.22
CA MET A 87 -18.92 22.24 -2.73
C MET A 87 -18.89 23.59 -1.99
N LEU A 88 -19.59 24.55 -2.51
CA LEU A 88 -19.82 25.84 -1.86
C LEU A 88 -20.95 25.68 -0.84
N GLY A 89 -20.71 26.05 0.41
CA GLY A 89 -21.69 25.87 1.47
C GLY A 89 -21.81 27.08 2.38
N ASN A 90 -23.03 27.34 2.83
CA ASN A 90 -23.32 28.24 3.93
C ASN A 90 -24.09 27.51 5.02
N PHE A 91 -23.76 27.81 6.26
CA PHE A 91 -24.17 27.06 7.44
C PHE A 91 -24.69 27.99 8.51
N SER A 92 -25.72 27.52 9.23
CA SER A 92 -26.30 28.18 10.42
C SER A 92 -26.38 27.20 11.57
N PHE A 93 -25.94 27.62 12.74
CA PHE A 93 -25.96 26.82 13.97
C PHE A 93 -26.89 27.48 14.99
N GLY A 94 -28.21 27.28 14.80
CA GLY A 94 -29.24 27.88 15.65
C GLY A 94 -29.45 29.38 15.45
N ASP A 95 -29.04 29.95 14.32
CA ASP A 95 -29.15 31.41 14.04
C ASP A 95 -30.28 31.66 13.01
N TYR A 96 -29.95 31.63 11.72
CA TYR A 96 -30.95 31.72 10.65
C TYR A 96 -31.48 30.37 10.20
N PHE A 97 -32.67 30.35 9.57
CA PHE A 97 -33.28 29.10 9.11
C PHE A 97 -33.81 29.20 7.68
N LYS A 98 -34.90 28.49 7.33
CA LYS A 98 -35.38 28.29 5.95
C LYS A 98 -35.60 29.60 5.20
N ARG A 99 -36.22 30.57 5.84
CA ARG A 99 -36.58 31.84 5.19
C ARG A 99 -35.35 32.57 4.65
N GLU A 100 -34.38 32.80 5.50
CA GLU A 100 -33.14 33.47 5.15
C GLU A 100 -32.36 32.65 4.13
N ALA A 101 -32.24 31.33 4.35
CA ALA A 101 -31.52 30.45 3.45
C ALA A 101 -32.06 30.50 2.02
N ILE A 102 -33.38 30.38 1.85
CA ILE A 102 -34.05 30.40 0.54
C ILE A 102 -33.92 31.79 -0.10
N VAL A 103 -34.24 32.86 0.64
CA VAL A 103 -34.19 34.23 0.12
C VAL A 103 -32.78 34.63 -0.28
N TRP A 104 -31.77 34.29 0.52
CA TRP A 104 -30.35 34.56 0.21
C TRP A 104 -29.86 33.74 -0.98
N ALA A 105 -30.26 32.48 -1.08
CA ALA A 105 -29.91 31.66 -2.24
C ALA A 105 -30.48 32.27 -3.52
N TRP A 106 -31.75 32.68 -3.50
CA TRP A 106 -32.38 33.35 -4.66
C TRP A 106 -31.73 34.68 -5.00
N GLU A 107 -31.40 35.51 -3.97
CA GLU A 107 -30.67 36.77 -4.15
C GLU A 107 -29.31 36.53 -4.82
N PHE A 108 -28.54 35.55 -4.32
CA PHE A 108 -27.22 35.24 -4.88
C PHE A 108 -27.31 34.82 -6.35
N LEU A 109 -28.28 33.97 -6.70
CA LEU A 109 -28.41 33.45 -8.06
C LEU A 109 -28.92 34.53 -9.04
N THR A 110 -29.88 35.38 -8.64
CA THR A 110 -30.62 36.26 -9.57
C THR A 110 -30.16 37.72 -9.61
N ASP A 111 -29.54 38.23 -8.52
CA ASP A 111 -29.05 39.61 -8.50
C ASP A 111 -27.85 39.77 -9.44
N LYS A 112 -27.91 40.79 -10.31
CA LYS A 112 -26.85 41.11 -11.30
C LYS A 112 -25.46 41.42 -10.67
N LYS A 113 -25.45 41.86 -9.42
CA LYS A 113 -24.18 42.05 -8.67
C LYS A 113 -23.45 40.73 -8.44
N TRP A 114 -24.20 39.65 -8.27
CA TRP A 114 -23.67 38.33 -7.98
C TRP A 114 -23.64 37.46 -9.22
N LEU A 115 -24.59 36.53 -9.41
CA LEU A 115 -24.56 35.65 -10.59
C LEU A 115 -25.43 36.19 -11.74
N GLY A 116 -26.57 36.87 -11.45
CA GLY A 116 -27.44 37.45 -12.46
C GLY A 116 -28.04 36.40 -13.41
N ILE A 117 -28.29 35.19 -12.91
CA ILE A 117 -29.00 34.15 -13.68
C ILE A 117 -30.46 34.64 -13.91
N ASP A 118 -30.92 34.45 -15.12
CA ASP A 118 -32.31 34.77 -15.46
C ASP A 118 -33.26 33.93 -14.55
N PRO A 119 -34.13 34.60 -13.74
CA PRO A 119 -35.07 33.90 -12.88
C PRO A 119 -35.96 32.90 -13.64
N ASP A 120 -36.21 33.13 -14.93
CA ASP A 120 -37.05 32.26 -15.75
C ASP A 120 -36.38 30.89 -16.06
N ARG A 121 -35.12 30.82 -15.89
CA ARG A 121 -34.36 29.55 -16.01
C ARG A 121 -34.38 28.72 -14.73
N LEU A 122 -34.79 29.30 -13.59
CA LEU A 122 -34.72 28.64 -12.29
C LEU A 122 -36.07 28.05 -11.88
N TRP A 123 -36.02 26.89 -11.24
CA TRP A 123 -37.13 26.23 -10.57
C TRP A 123 -36.62 25.48 -9.34
N ALA A 124 -37.53 25.13 -8.42
CA ALA A 124 -37.13 24.53 -7.15
C ALA A 124 -37.94 23.28 -6.81
N THR A 125 -37.38 22.43 -5.94
CA THR A 125 -38.08 21.31 -5.30
C THR A 125 -38.17 21.55 -3.81
N ILE A 126 -39.15 20.92 -3.14
CA ILE A 126 -39.27 20.87 -1.68
C ILE A 126 -39.72 19.47 -1.25
N TYR A 127 -39.47 19.12 0.01
CA TYR A 127 -40.00 17.91 0.60
C TYR A 127 -41.55 17.98 0.68
N LEU A 128 -42.20 16.82 0.49
CA LEU A 128 -43.67 16.71 0.37
C LEU A 128 -44.45 17.51 1.43
N ASP A 129 -44.07 17.43 2.69
CA ASP A 129 -44.78 18.00 3.84
C ASP A 129 -44.15 19.31 4.34
N ASP A 130 -43.20 19.92 3.58
CA ASP A 130 -42.50 21.15 4.00
C ASP A 130 -43.26 22.41 3.57
N GLU A 131 -44.38 22.68 4.27
CA GLU A 131 -45.18 23.89 3.97
C GLU A 131 -44.44 25.19 4.28
N GLU A 132 -43.56 25.21 5.30
CA GLU A 132 -42.77 26.39 5.64
C GLU A 132 -41.84 26.80 4.48
N ALA A 133 -41.19 25.85 3.83
CA ALA A 133 -40.38 26.11 2.65
C ALA A 133 -41.26 26.54 1.44
N ALA A 134 -42.45 25.92 1.26
CA ALA A 134 -43.38 26.29 0.21
C ALA A 134 -43.82 27.76 0.32
N ASP A 135 -44.19 28.18 1.53
CA ASP A 135 -44.62 29.55 1.80
C ASP A 135 -43.51 30.55 1.47
N VAL A 136 -42.26 30.28 1.82
CA VAL A 136 -41.12 31.17 1.49
C VAL A 136 -40.92 31.25 -0.01
N TRP A 137 -40.94 30.14 -0.74
CA TRP A 137 -40.81 30.16 -2.19
C TRP A 137 -41.93 30.94 -2.91
N LEU A 138 -43.16 30.72 -2.47
CA LEU A 138 -44.32 31.30 -3.16
C LEU A 138 -44.61 32.74 -2.73
N ALA A 139 -44.46 33.07 -1.42
CA ALA A 139 -44.83 34.36 -0.90
C ALA A 139 -43.67 35.37 -0.86
N ASP A 140 -42.49 34.95 -0.37
CA ASP A 140 -41.33 35.84 -0.20
C ASP A 140 -40.52 35.95 -1.49
N VAL A 141 -40.14 34.83 -2.11
CA VAL A 141 -39.42 34.78 -3.39
C VAL A 141 -40.32 35.10 -4.57
N LYS A 142 -41.62 34.78 -4.46
CA LYS A 142 -42.62 34.89 -5.54
C LYS A 142 -42.32 34.00 -6.74
N LEU A 143 -41.77 32.80 -6.46
CA LEU A 143 -41.56 31.80 -7.51
C LEU A 143 -42.94 31.36 -8.04
N PRO A 144 -43.16 31.30 -9.36
CA PRO A 144 -44.41 30.78 -9.93
C PRO A 144 -44.67 29.34 -9.43
N ALA A 145 -45.94 29.06 -9.05
CA ALA A 145 -46.28 27.76 -8.43
C ALA A 145 -45.94 26.55 -9.32
N GLU A 146 -46.00 26.71 -10.64
CA GLU A 146 -45.62 25.68 -11.63
C GLU A 146 -44.10 25.39 -11.69
N ARG A 147 -43.30 26.22 -11.02
CA ARG A 147 -41.84 26.02 -10.89
C ARG A 147 -41.42 25.48 -9.51
N LEU A 148 -42.40 25.19 -8.65
CA LEU A 148 -42.16 24.57 -7.36
C LEU A 148 -42.72 23.14 -7.38
N GLN A 149 -41.86 22.13 -7.24
CA GLN A 149 -42.28 20.74 -7.23
C GLN A 149 -42.11 20.12 -5.84
N ARG A 150 -43.03 19.20 -5.46
CA ARG A 150 -42.95 18.47 -4.20
C ARG A 150 -42.44 17.05 -4.45
N MET A 151 -41.41 16.66 -3.76
CA MET A 151 -40.74 15.37 -3.96
C MET A 151 -40.66 14.55 -2.66
N GLY A 152 -40.43 13.27 -2.78
CA GLY A 152 -40.34 12.34 -1.68
C GLY A 152 -39.03 12.41 -0.86
N GLU A 153 -38.87 11.47 0.03
CA GLU A 153 -37.65 11.36 0.89
C GLU A 153 -36.40 10.93 0.13
N ASP A 154 -36.58 10.35 -1.04
CA ASP A 154 -35.53 9.92 -1.95
C ASP A 154 -34.80 11.10 -2.63
N GLU A 155 -35.54 12.21 -2.84
CA GLU A 155 -35.06 13.42 -3.51
C GLU A 155 -34.88 14.58 -2.51
N ASN A 156 -35.92 14.94 -1.77
CA ASN A 156 -35.91 16.13 -0.90
C ASN A 156 -35.81 15.87 0.59
N PHE A 157 -35.02 14.87 0.94
CA PHE A 157 -34.51 14.68 2.30
C PHE A 157 -33.01 14.32 2.28
N TRP A 158 -32.21 14.94 3.13
CA TRP A 158 -30.77 14.69 3.15
C TRP A 158 -30.32 14.11 4.50
N PRO A 159 -29.53 13.00 4.52
CA PRO A 159 -29.27 12.10 3.38
C PRO A 159 -30.54 11.48 2.80
N ALA A 160 -30.50 11.13 1.51
CA ALA A 160 -31.63 10.51 0.83
C ALA A 160 -32.17 9.30 1.61
N ASN A 161 -33.50 9.18 1.71
CA ASN A 161 -34.19 8.13 2.44
C ASN A 161 -33.87 8.07 3.96
N ALA A 162 -33.33 9.13 4.56
CA ALA A 162 -32.99 9.12 5.99
C ALA A 162 -34.19 8.81 6.90
N PRO A 163 -35.43 9.27 6.63
CA PRO A 163 -36.58 8.89 7.45
C PRO A 163 -36.83 7.37 7.51
N SER A 164 -36.74 6.67 6.39
CA SER A 164 -37.10 5.25 6.32
C SER A 164 -35.90 4.31 6.54
N GLN A 165 -34.77 4.53 5.86
CA GLN A 165 -33.65 3.57 5.80
C GLN A 165 -32.25 4.19 5.62
N GLY A 166 -32.10 5.50 5.78
CA GLY A 166 -30.82 6.19 5.62
C GLY A 166 -29.83 5.92 6.76
N PRO A 167 -28.59 6.43 6.67
CA PRO A 167 -27.60 6.30 7.71
C PRO A 167 -27.95 7.10 8.98
N ASP A 168 -27.45 6.69 10.12
CA ASP A 168 -27.55 7.47 11.36
C ASP A 168 -26.73 8.76 11.26
N GLY A 169 -27.24 9.82 11.89
CA GLY A 169 -26.59 11.12 11.90
C GLY A 169 -27.54 12.30 11.68
N VAL A 170 -26.93 13.45 11.49
CA VAL A 170 -27.64 14.73 11.27
C VAL A 170 -28.37 14.70 9.94
N CYS A 171 -29.66 15.09 9.92
CA CYS A 171 -30.50 15.02 8.74
C CYS A 171 -31.64 16.05 8.77
N GLY A 172 -32.30 16.24 7.62
CA GLY A 172 -33.46 17.09 7.50
C GLY A 172 -34.05 17.15 6.10
N PRO A 173 -35.29 17.68 5.93
CA PRO A 173 -35.83 17.96 4.61
C PRO A 173 -34.97 18.99 3.89
N CYS A 174 -35.02 18.99 2.57
CA CYS A 174 -34.27 19.95 1.78
C CYS A 174 -35.08 20.55 0.62
N SER A 175 -34.55 21.62 0.06
CA SER A 175 -35.04 22.27 -1.14
C SER A 175 -33.91 22.38 -2.15
N GLU A 176 -34.12 21.85 -3.34
CA GLU A 176 -33.13 21.90 -4.40
C GLU A 176 -33.48 22.96 -5.43
N ILE A 177 -32.48 23.65 -5.96
CA ILE A 177 -32.62 24.67 -7.00
C ILE A 177 -31.99 24.14 -8.28
N TYR A 178 -32.80 24.13 -9.34
CA TYR A 178 -32.40 23.68 -10.68
C TYR A 178 -32.33 24.87 -11.65
N CYS A 179 -31.37 24.75 -12.58
CA CYS A 179 -31.27 25.69 -13.71
C CYS A 179 -31.52 24.97 -15.03
N ARG A 180 -32.42 25.51 -15.84
CA ARG A 180 -32.65 25.04 -17.20
C ARG A 180 -31.50 25.43 -18.10
N THR A 181 -30.91 24.46 -18.76
CA THR A 181 -29.84 24.62 -19.75
C THR A 181 -30.26 24.00 -21.09
N PRO A 182 -29.61 24.32 -22.21
CA PRO A 182 -29.85 23.63 -23.48
C PRO A 182 -29.66 22.12 -23.42
N ALA A 183 -28.79 21.64 -22.54
CA ALA A 183 -28.47 20.21 -22.34
C ALA A 183 -29.47 19.51 -21.39
N GLY A 184 -30.40 20.25 -20.76
CA GLY A 184 -31.36 19.77 -19.79
C GLY A 184 -31.31 20.52 -18.47
N ASP A 185 -32.13 20.10 -17.52
CA ASP A 185 -32.18 20.70 -16.19
C ASP A 185 -31.01 20.20 -15.32
N VAL A 186 -30.33 21.14 -14.67
CA VAL A 186 -29.16 20.85 -13.79
C VAL A 186 -29.48 21.33 -12.39
N GLU A 187 -29.45 20.44 -11.42
CA GLU A 187 -29.42 20.77 -9.98
C GLU A 187 -28.14 21.52 -9.69
N ILE A 188 -28.21 22.75 -9.22
CA ILE A 188 -27.08 23.62 -8.91
C ILE A 188 -26.86 23.79 -7.40
N TRP A 189 -27.92 23.72 -6.59
CA TRP A 189 -27.84 24.00 -5.16
C TRP A 189 -28.87 23.18 -4.38
N ASN A 190 -28.41 22.55 -3.28
CA ASN A 190 -29.28 21.90 -2.32
C ASN A 190 -29.26 22.67 -0.99
N LEU A 191 -30.41 23.07 -0.46
CA LEU A 191 -30.62 23.79 0.79
C LEU A 191 -31.21 22.82 1.81
N VAL A 192 -30.39 22.30 2.72
CA VAL A 192 -30.78 21.31 3.73
C VAL A 192 -31.18 21.99 5.04
N PHE A 193 -32.37 21.73 5.51
CA PHE A 193 -32.94 22.26 6.73
C PHE A 193 -32.71 21.24 7.87
N THR A 194 -31.52 21.27 8.40
CA THR A 194 -31.01 20.29 9.34
C THR A 194 -31.66 20.47 10.72
N GLN A 195 -32.58 19.58 11.07
CA GLN A 195 -33.33 19.68 12.30
C GLN A 195 -33.46 18.37 13.10
N PHE A 196 -32.97 17.26 12.55
CA PHE A 196 -33.04 15.96 13.19
C PHE A 196 -31.66 15.30 13.29
N ASN A 197 -31.51 14.44 14.28
CA ASN A 197 -30.47 13.44 14.37
C ASN A 197 -31.11 12.06 14.26
N ARG A 198 -30.86 11.34 13.17
CA ARG A 198 -31.32 9.98 12.98
C ARG A 198 -30.52 9.03 13.84
N VAL A 199 -31.21 8.14 14.58
CA VAL A 199 -30.59 7.09 15.41
C VAL A 199 -31.46 5.83 15.38
N GLY A 200 -30.93 4.76 14.79
CA GLY A 200 -31.61 3.46 14.70
C GLY A 200 -32.71 3.40 13.64
N ASN A 201 -33.72 2.56 13.83
CA ASN A 201 -34.77 2.29 12.86
C ASN A 201 -36.12 2.98 13.21
N PRO A 202 -36.99 3.26 12.21
CA PRO A 202 -38.35 3.75 12.45
C PRO A 202 -39.09 2.89 13.47
N PRO A 203 -40.15 3.45 14.20
CA PRO A 203 -40.73 4.77 13.92
C PRO A 203 -40.10 5.97 14.63
N ASP A 204 -39.30 5.79 15.70
CA ASP A 204 -38.81 6.91 16.54
C ASP A 204 -37.32 7.22 16.30
N ASN A 205 -36.90 7.08 15.06
CA ASN A 205 -35.50 7.24 14.67
C ASN A 205 -35.08 8.70 14.43
N LEU A 206 -35.99 9.63 14.13
CA LEU A 206 -35.71 11.05 13.92
C LEU A 206 -35.84 11.84 15.22
N ARG A 207 -34.73 12.11 15.90
CA ARG A 207 -34.68 12.88 17.15
C ARG A 207 -34.41 14.35 16.83
N PRO A 208 -35.17 15.31 17.38
CA PRO A 208 -34.90 16.73 17.19
C PRO A 208 -33.48 17.09 17.64
N LEU A 209 -32.79 17.91 16.86
CA LEU A 209 -31.51 18.52 17.25
C LEU A 209 -31.72 19.59 18.33
N PRO A 210 -30.67 19.97 19.09
CA PRO A 210 -30.74 21.04 20.09
C PRO A 210 -31.19 22.40 19.50
N SER A 211 -30.90 22.64 18.22
CA SER A 211 -31.32 23.81 17.47
C SER A 211 -31.64 23.44 16.02
N LYS A 212 -32.45 24.27 15.37
CA LYS A 212 -32.65 24.21 13.93
C LYS A 212 -31.45 24.83 13.23
N ASN A 213 -30.92 24.16 12.23
CA ASN A 213 -29.68 24.53 11.55
C ASN A 213 -29.88 24.58 10.04
N ILE A 214 -28.94 25.23 9.35
CA ILE A 214 -28.86 25.25 7.90
C ILE A 214 -27.54 24.60 7.47
N ASP A 215 -27.65 23.70 6.51
CA ASP A 215 -26.57 23.11 5.76
C ASP A 215 -26.89 23.28 4.27
N THR A 216 -26.01 23.87 3.48
CA THR A 216 -26.25 23.97 2.05
C THR A 216 -25.06 23.51 1.25
N GLY A 217 -25.34 22.96 0.04
CA GLY A 217 -24.32 22.53 -0.89
C GLY A 217 -24.61 22.96 -2.31
N MET A 218 -23.86 23.95 -2.81
CA MET A 218 -23.89 24.36 -4.22
C MET A 218 -22.69 23.74 -4.94
N GLY A 219 -22.94 22.95 -5.98
CA GLY A 219 -21.88 22.35 -6.77
C GLY A 219 -21.12 23.42 -7.57
N LEU A 220 -19.84 23.65 -7.23
CA LEU A 220 -19.04 24.68 -7.90
C LEU A 220 -18.94 24.43 -9.41
N GLU A 221 -18.56 23.20 -9.81
CA GLU A 221 -18.37 22.83 -11.21
C GLU A 221 -19.69 22.88 -11.98
N ARG A 222 -20.83 22.47 -11.38
CA ARG A 222 -22.17 22.55 -11.99
C ARG A 222 -22.57 24.00 -12.24
N THR A 223 -22.44 24.85 -11.23
CA THR A 223 -22.77 26.28 -11.35
C THR A 223 -21.81 26.97 -12.30
N ALA A 224 -20.52 26.65 -12.30
CA ALA A 224 -19.59 27.19 -13.28
C ALA A 224 -19.97 26.82 -14.72
N ALA A 225 -20.44 25.58 -14.96
CA ALA A 225 -20.88 25.16 -16.27
C ALA A 225 -22.09 25.99 -16.75
N VAL A 226 -23.07 26.26 -15.86
CA VAL A 226 -24.20 27.16 -16.16
C VAL A 226 -23.71 28.58 -16.45
N MET A 227 -22.76 29.11 -15.68
CA MET A 227 -22.24 30.47 -15.83
C MET A 227 -21.32 30.67 -17.03
N GLN A 228 -20.73 29.60 -17.55
CA GLN A 228 -19.87 29.58 -18.72
C GLN A 228 -20.62 29.15 -20.00
N ASP A 229 -21.91 28.80 -19.85
CA ASP A 229 -22.79 28.35 -20.93
C ASP A 229 -22.19 27.16 -21.71
N VAL A 230 -21.78 26.15 -20.95
CA VAL A 230 -21.20 24.89 -21.48
C VAL A 230 -22.06 23.68 -21.09
N ASP A 231 -22.15 22.69 -22.00
CA ASP A 231 -23.03 21.52 -21.87
C ASP A 231 -22.55 20.48 -20.83
N THR A 232 -21.33 20.60 -20.34
CA THR A 232 -20.75 19.65 -19.39
C THR A 232 -19.71 20.33 -18.49
N ASN A 233 -19.68 19.92 -17.25
CA ASN A 233 -18.64 20.38 -16.29
C ASN A 233 -17.22 20.20 -16.82
N PHE A 234 -16.97 19.19 -17.66
CA PHE A 234 -15.65 18.94 -18.25
C PHE A 234 -15.21 20.03 -19.24
N HIS A 235 -16.08 20.97 -19.62
CA HIS A 235 -15.77 22.08 -20.51
C HIS A 235 -15.56 23.41 -19.80
N ILE A 236 -15.68 23.47 -18.46
CA ILE A 236 -15.37 24.69 -17.70
C ILE A 236 -13.87 24.99 -17.72
N ASP A 237 -13.56 26.25 -17.42
CA ASP A 237 -12.20 26.82 -17.50
C ASP A 237 -11.13 26.09 -16.69
N ILE A 238 -11.47 25.37 -15.60
CA ILE A 238 -10.53 24.60 -14.78
C ILE A 238 -10.47 23.11 -15.17
N LEU A 239 -11.38 22.59 -15.97
CA LEU A 239 -11.40 21.17 -16.34
C LEU A 239 -11.07 20.93 -17.81
N ARG A 240 -11.54 21.77 -18.72
CA ARG A 240 -11.26 21.63 -20.14
C ARG A 240 -9.77 21.61 -20.48
N PRO A 241 -8.93 22.51 -19.93
CA PRO A 241 -7.48 22.46 -20.18
C PRO A 241 -6.84 21.14 -19.69
N LEU A 242 -7.33 20.58 -18.56
CA LEU A 242 -6.84 19.31 -18.07
C LEU A 242 -7.23 18.13 -18.98
N VAL A 243 -8.46 18.14 -19.54
CA VAL A 243 -8.90 17.12 -20.51
C VAL A 243 -8.09 17.22 -21.80
N GLU A 244 -7.81 18.45 -22.28
CA GLU A 244 -6.97 18.69 -23.47
C GLU A 244 -5.52 18.25 -23.23
N ALA A 245 -4.93 18.58 -22.06
CA ALA A 245 -3.61 18.09 -21.66
C ALA A 245 -3.55 16.57 -21.58
N ALA A 246 -4.60 15.91 -21.07
CA ALA A 246 -4.70 14.45 -21.10
C ALA A 246 -4.69 13.93 -22.55
N GLY A 247 -5.36 14.60 -23.47
CA GLY A 247 -5.31 14.29 -24.90
C GLY A 247 -3.90 14.41 -25.49
N GLU A 248 -3.19 15.50 -25.19
CA GLU A 248 -1.82 15.74 -25.65
C GLU A 248 -0.86 14.65 -25.14
N VAL A 249 -0.92 14.34 -23.86
CA VAL A 249 -0.08 13.30 -23.26
C VAL A 249 -0.39 11.91 -23.81
N CYS A 250 -1.66 11.63 -24.11
CA CYS A 250 -2.10 10.37 -24.73
C CYS A 250 -1.90 10.34 -26.26
N GLY A 251 -1.48 11.44 -26.88
CA GLY A 251 -1.26 11.54 -28.34
C GLY A 251 -2.55 11.52 -29.18
N VAL A 252 -3.69 11.91 -28.59
CA VAL A 252 -4.99 11.96 -29.25
C VAL A 252 -5.70 13.30 -29.03
N ARG A 253 -6.35 13.81 -30.07
CA ARG A 253 -7.14 15.04 -29.93
C ARG A 253 -8.43 14.77 -29.17
N TYR A 254 -8.77 15.63 -28.20
CA TYR A 254 -10.05 15.57 -27.52
C TYR A 254 -11.22 15.83 -28.46
N ASP A 255 -12.18 14.91 -28.49
CA ASP A 255 -13.46 15.03 -29.15
C ASP A 255 -14.54 14.57 -28.18
N PRO A 256 -15.46 15.47 -27.75
CA PRO A 256 -16.45 15.15 -26.73
C PRO A 256 -17.45 14.06 -27.14
N ALA A 257 -17.62 13.83 -28.44
CA ALA A 257 -18.64 12.94 -28.99
C ALA A 257 -18.19 11.47 -29.07
N ASN A 258 -16.89 11.19 -29.00
CA ASN A 258 -16.36 9.84 -29.17
C ASN A 258 -15.91 9.18 -27.86
N GLU A 259 -15.66 7.88 -27.94
CA GLU A 259 -15.26 7.07 -26.77
C GLU A 259 -13.90 7.50 -26.18
N ASN A 260 -12.96 7.93 -27.01
CA ASN A 260 -11.68 8.45 -26.51
C ASN A 260 -11.88 9.74 -25.72
N GLY A 261 -12.81 10.61 -26.15
CA GLY A 261 -13.17 11.82 -25.40
C GLY A 261 -13.74 11.48 -24.02
N ARG A 262 -14.58 10.45 -23.92
CA ARG A 262 -15.08 9.94 -22.63
C ARG A 262 -13.94 9.47 -21.72
N ARG A 263 -12.98 8.70 -22.27
CA ARG A 263 -11.80 8.24 -21.55
C ARG A 263 -10.93 9.40 -21.07
N LEU A 264 -10.70 10.40 -21.90
CA LEU A 264 -9.91 11.58 -21.54
C LEU A 264 -10.56 12.38 -20.41
N ARG A 265 -11.92 12.54 -20.41
CA ARG A 265 -12.63 13.16 -19.29
C ARG A 265 -12.41 12.39 -17.99
N ARG A 266 -12.48 11.05 -18.02
CA ARG A 266 -12.27 10.20 -16.85
C ARG A 266 -10.82 10.25 -16.37
N ILE A 267 -9.83 10.25 -17.26
CA ILE A 267 -8.40 10.45 -16.93
C ILE A 267 -8.21 11.79 -16.22
N ALA A 268 -8.76 12.88 -16.74
CA ALA A 268 -8.65 14.21 -16.13
C ALA A 268 -9.28 14.27 -14.73
N ASP A 269 -10.47 13.72 -14.55
CA ASP A 269 -11.14 13.63 -13.25
C ASP A 269 -10.31 12.82 -12.24
N HIS A 270 -9.90 11.62 -12.62
CA HIS A 270 -9.21 10.71 -11.71
C HIS A 270 -7.81 11.20 -11.33
N VAL A 271 -7.07 11.82 -12.27
CA VAL A 271 -5.76 12.40 -11.94
C VAL A 271 -5.90 13.59 -11.00
N ARG A 272 -6.94 14.44 -11.19
CA ARG A 272 -7.24 15.54 -10.26
C ARG A 272 -7.56 15.00 -8.86
N ALA A 273 -8.44 14.02 -8.74
CA ALA A 273 -8.79 13.39 -7.47
C ALA A 273 -7.57 12.78 -6.77
N CYS A 274 -6.75 12.03 -7.52
CA CYS A 274 -5.55 11.39 -6.98
C CYS A 274 -4.46 12.39 -6.61
N ALA A 275 -4.31 13.50 -7.36
CA ALA A 275 -3.34 14.54 -7.04
C ALA A 275 -3.66 15.17 -5.67
N PHE A 276 -4.91 15.52 -5.41
CA PHE A 276 -5.34 16.04 -4.11
C PHE A 276 -5.21 15.00 -2.98
N ALA A 277 -5.64 13.76 -3.23
CA ALA A 277 -5.52 12.70 -2.22
C ALA A 277 -4.06 12.44 -1.83
N VAL A 278 -3.16 12.32 -2.81
CA VAL A 278 -1.73 12.08 -2.56
C VAL A 278 -1.05 13.31 -1.95
N HIS A 279 -1.46 14.53 -2.34
CA HIS A 279 -1.03 15.77 -1.69
C HIS A 279 -1.31 15.73 -0.19
N GLU A 280 -2.50 15.28 0.21
CA GLU A 280 -2.92 15.09 1.61
C GLU A 280 -2.43 13.78 2.25
N ASN A 281 -1.38 13.15 1.70
CA ASN A 281 -0.74 11.92 2.19
C ASN A 281 -1.60 10.65 2.15
N VAL A 282 -2.59 10.59 1.25
CA VAL A 282 -3.36 9.38 0.98
C VAL A 282 -2.76 8.63 -0.21
N TYR A 283 -1.87 7.70 0.07
CA TYR A 283 -1.12 6.95 -0.95
C TYR A 283 -1.91 5.73 -1.45
N PRO A 284 -1.70 5.29 -2.71
CA PRO A 284 -2.31 4.07 -3.22
C PRO A 284 -1.96 2.86 -2.35
N GLY A 285 -2.96 2.07 -1.96
CA GLY A 285 -2.74 0.93 -1.07
C GLY A 285 -3.87 -0.11 -1.14
N PRO A 286 -3.83 -1.16 -0.30
CA PRO A 286 -4.76 -2.27 -0.39
C PRO A 286 -6.11 -2.05 0.32
N ASN A 287 -6.25 -1.05 1.19
CA ASN A 287 -7.40 -0.92 2.09
C ASN A 287 -8.00 0.49 2.10
N LYS A 288 -9.30 0.59 2.35
CA LYS A 288 -10.06 1.83 2.61
C LYS A 288 -9.79 2.94 1.56
N GLU A 289 -9.52 4.16 2.02
CA GLU A 289 -9.22 5.34 1.19
C GLU A 289 -8.02 5.12 0.25
N LYS A 290 -7.00 4.40 0.71
CA LYS A 290 -5.81 4.05 -0.09
C LYS A 290 -6.17 3.16 -1.28
N TYR A 291 -7.13 2.25 -1.09
CA TYR A 291 -7.64 1.39 -2.16
C TYR A 291 -8.43 2.20 -3.20
N VAL A 292 -9.20 3.19 -2.78
CA VAL A 292 -9.92 4.07 -3.70
C VAL A 292 -8.93 4.82 -4.60
N VAL A 293 -7.90 5.45 -4.02
CA VAL A 293 -6.85 6.13 -4.81
C VAL A 293 -6.18 5.17 -5.80
N LYS A 294 -5.84 3.97 -5.35
CA LYS A 294 -5.28 2.91 -6.20
C LYS A 294 -6.22 2.53 -7.35
N ARG A 295 -7.51 2.36 -7.06
CA ARG A 295 -8.55 2.03 -8.04
C ARG A 295 -8.69 3.14 -9.09
N LEU A 296 -8.73 4.40 -8.69
CA LEU A 296 -8.82 5.56 -9.59
C LEU A 296 -7.61 5.62 -10.53
N LEU A 297 -6.39 5.51 -10.00
CA LEU A 297 -5.17 5.49 -10.81
C LEU A 297 -5.19 4.37 -11.84
N ARG A 298 -5.49 3.14 -11.41
CA ARG A 298 -5.54 1.98 -12.31
C ARG A 298 -6.61 2.10 -13.37
N ARG A 299 -7.75 2.72 -13.06
CA ARG A 299 -8.81 2.99 -14.03
C ARG A 299 -8.35 3.99 -15.08
N ALA A 300 -7.68 5.07 -14.67
CA ALA A 300 -7.12 6.05 -15.61
C ALA A 300 -6.00 5.44 -16.48
N VAL A 301 -5.15 4.59 -15.91
CA VAL A 301 -4.12 3.84 -16.66
C VAL A 301 -4.75 2.91 -17.70
N LEU A 302 -5.84 2.20 -17.33
CA LEU A 302 -6.57 1.33 -18.25
C LEU A 302 -7.16 2.12 -19.42
N ASP A 303 -7.74 3.32 -19.16
CA ASP A 303 -8.23 4.20 -20.20
C ASP A 303 -7.11 4.64 -21.16
N GLY A 304 -5.96 5.05 -20.63
CA GLY A 304 -4.78 5.37 -21.44
C GLY A 304 -4.31 4.18 -22.27
N ARG A 305 -4.32 2.98 -21.67
CA ARG A 305 -3.97 1.75 -22.38
C ARG A 305 -4.90 1.43 -23.55
N GLN A 306 -6.21 1.65 -23.35
CA GLN A 306 -7.23 1.48 -24.40
C GLN A 306 -7.12 2.55 -25.51
N ILE A 307 -6.64 3.75 -25.19
CA ILE A 307 -6.31 4.80 -26.18
C ILE A 307 -5.05 4.42 -26.98
N GLY A 308 -4.14 3.62 -26.40
CA GLY A 308 -2.89 3.18 -27.05
C GLY A 308 -1.61 3.57 -26.34
N VAL A 309 -1.68 4.23 -25.18
CA VAL A 309 -0.51 4.61 -24.39
C VAL A 309 0.16 3.36 -23.80
N ARG A 310 1.49 3.30 -23.83
CA ARG A 310 2.28 2.14 -23.42
C ARG A 310 3.22 2.43 -22.23
N GLU A 311 3.48 3.69 -21.97
CA GLU A 311 4.40 4.17 -20.95
C GLU A 311 3.63 4.96 -19.88
N PRO A 312 4.20 5.15 -18.66
CA PRO A 312 3.63 6.00 -17.64
C PRO A 312 3.36 7.42 -18.14
N PHE A 313 2.18 7.94 -17.89
CA PHE A 313 1.73 9.22 -18.44
C PHE A 313 0.94 10.10 -17.48
N LEU A 314 0.23 9.51 -16.50
CA LEU A 314 -0.63 10.25 -15.56
C LEU A 314 0.15 11.26 -14.73
N HIS A 315 1.36 10.90 -14.31
CA HIS A 315 2.25 11.77 -13.53
C HIS A 315 2.56 13.10 -14.26
N LYS A 316 2.56 13.09 -15.60
CA LYS A 316 2.81 14.28 -16.42
C LYS A 316 1.68 15.32 -16.35
N LEU A 317 0.49 14.91 -15.91
CA LEU A 317 -0.68 15.79 -15.72
C LEU A 317 -0.70 16.49 -14.36
N VAL A 318 0.11 16.04 -13.38
CA VAL A 318 0.14 16.62 -12.02
C VAL A 318 0.50 18.11 -12.02
N PRO A 319 1.51 18.58 -12.78
CA PRO A 319 1.79 20.01 -12.88
C PRO A 319 0.59 20.83 -13.39
N THR A 320 -0.13 20.31 -14.38
CA THR A 320 -1.33 20.97 -14.93
C THR A 320 -2.46 21.06 -13.88
N VAL A 321 -2.66 20.00 -13.08
CA VAL A 321 -3.61 20.04 -11.96
C VAL A 321 -3.22 21.14 -10.95
N ALA A 322 -1.93 21.19 -10.57
CA ALA A 322 -1.45 22.19 -9.62
C ALA A 322 -1.58 23.63 -10.16
N GLU A 323 -1.30 23.85 -11.45
CA GLU A 323 -1.47 25.15 -12.09
C GLU A 323 -2.92 25.60 -12.10
N LEU A 324 -3.85 24.74 -12.54
CA LEU A 324 -5.28 25.05 -12.65
C LEU A 324 -5.95 25.27 -11.28
N MET A 325 -5.43 24.63 -10.24
CA MET A 325 -5.97 24.69 -8.87
C MET A 325 -5.15 25.60 -7.94
N ASN A 326 -4.17 26.35 -8.46
CA ASN A 326 -3.23 27.14 -7.67
C ASN A 326 -3.89 28.28 -6.86
N VAL A 327 -4.94 28.88 -7.38
CA VAL A 327 -5.61 30.02 -6.69
C VAL A 327 -6.25 29.57 -5.37
N PRO A 328 -7.10 28.53 -5.35
CA PRO A 328 -7.73 28.03 -4.12
C PRO A 328 -6.78 27.17 -3.25
N TYR A 329 -5.77 26.52 -3.85
CA TYR A 329 -4.90 25.55 -3.17
C TYR A 329 -3.43 25.72 -3.59
N PRO A 330 -2.78 26.84 -3.20
CA PRO A 330 -1.39 27.14 -3.61
C PRO A 330 -0.36 26.15 -3.10
N ASP A 331 -0.63 25.50 -1.96
CA ASP A 331 0.21 24.48 -1.33
C ASP A 331 0.35 23.20 -2.15
N LEU A 332 -0.57 22.94 -3.07
CA LEU A 332 -0.45 21.82 -4.02
C LEU A 332 0.83 21.93 -4.87
N SER A 333 1.25 23.17 -5.18
CA SER A 333 2.47 23.44 -5.96
C SER A 333 3.75 22.98 -5.26
N GLU A 334 3.77 22.98 -3.93
CA GLU A 334 4.91 22.54 -3.12
C GLU A 334 5.16 21.02 -3.18
N THR A 335 4.15 20.26 -3.61
CA THR A 335 4.18 18.80 -3.56
C THR A 335 4.14 18.13 -4.92
N ILE A 336 4.22 18.88 -6.02
CA ILE A 336 4.12 18.36 -7.41
C ILE A 336 5.06 17.17 -7.64
N GLU A 337 6.34 17.30 -7.30
CA GLU A 337 7.32 16.24 -7.55
C GLU A 337 6.98 14.96 -6.78
N ARG A 338 6.61 15.09 -5.51
CA ARG A 338 6.22 13.97 -4.66
C ARG A 338 4.96 13.28 -5.19
N VAL A 339 3.93 14.06 -5.52
CA VAL A 339 2.66 13.56 -6.06
C VAL A 339 2.89 12.84 -7.39
N ALA A 340 3.67 13.44 -8.29
CA ALA A 340 4.01 12.85 -9.58
C ALA A 340 4.77 11.51 -9.42
N GLN A 341 5.75 11.44 -8.51
CA GLN A 341 6.52 10.21 -8.26
C GLN A 341 5.65 9.08 -7.71
N VAL A 342 4.72 9.38 -6.80
CA VAL A 342 3.80 8.37 -6.25
C VAL A 342 2.87 7.83 -7.33
N ILE A 343 2.31 8.72 -8.17
CA ILE A 343 1.44 8.34 -9.27
C ILE A 343 2.21 7.50 -10.30
N GLU A 344 3.41 7.95 -10.71
CA GLU A 344 4.28 7.21 -11.65
C GLU A 344 4.64 5.82 -11.14
N GLY A 345 4.92 5.70 -9.82
CA GLY A 345 5.23 4.41 -9.20
C GLY A 345 4.08 3.41 -9.26
N GLU A 346 2.85 3.80 -8.91
CA GLU A 346 1.67 2.92 -9.00
C GLU A 346 1.31 2.62 -10.46
N GLU A 347 1.42 3.61 -11.35
CA GLU A 347 1.20 3.46 -12.77
C GLU A 347 2.16 2.45 -13.39
N SER A 348 3.48 2.57 -13.13
CA SER A 348 4.52 1.66 -13.60
C SER A 348 4.30 0.22 -13.11
N ASN A 349 3.94 0.08 -11.82
CA ASN A 349 3.63 -1.22 -11.23
C ASN A 349 2.41 -1.89 -11.91
N PHE A 350 1.39 -1.12 -12.24
CA PHE A 350 0.21 -1.64 -12.90
C PHE A 350 0.47 -1.95 -14.38
N LEU A 351 1.20 -1.09 -15.09
CA LEU A 351 1.58 -1.33 -16.49
C LEU A 351 2.41 -2.61 -16.67
N ALA A 352 3.25 -2.95 -15.69
CA ALA A 352 4.02 -4.20 -15.71
C ALA A 352 3.15 -5.46 -15.71
N THR A 353 1.93 -5.39 -15.21
CA THR A 353 1.02 -6.55 -15.08
C THR A 353 -0.23 -6.47 -15.95
N ILE A 354 -0.60 -5.27 -16.42
CA ILE A 354 -1.88 -5.03 -17.11
C ILE A 354 -2.01 -5.83 -18.41
N ASP A 355 -0.96 -5.98 -19.20
CA ASP A 355 -1.01 -6.65 -20.50
C ASP A 355 -1.36 -8.13 -20.37
N GLY A 356 -0.73 -8.81 -19.41
CA GLY A 356 -1.07 -10.21 -19.07
C GLY A 356 -2.51 -10.36 -18.61
N GLY A 357 -2.97 -9.40 -17.78
CA GLY A 357 -4.35 -9.32 -17.32
C GLY A 357 -5.36 -9.12 -18.45
N LEU A 358 -5.12 -8.14 -19.32
CA LEU A 358 -6.00 -7.86 -20.47
C LEU A 358 -6.07 -9.04 -21.45
N ASP A 359 -4.94 -9.70 -21.72
CA ASP A 359 -4.92 -10.90 -22.56
C ASP A 359 -5.72 -12.06 -21.94
N ARG A 360 -5.67 -12.21 -20.62
CA ARG A 360 -6.45 -13.19 -19.89
C ARG A 360 -7.94 -12.87 -19.92
N ILE A 361 -8.33 -11.62 -19.64
CA ILE A 361 -9.72 -11.15 -19.69
C ILE A 361 -10.31 -11.37 -21.09
N ASN A 362 -9.57 -10.99 -22.14
CA ASN A 362 -10.00 -11.21 -23.52
C ASN A 362 -10.22 -12.70 -23.85
N ARG A 363 -9.40 -13.60 -23.29
CA ARG A 363 -9.60 -15.05 -23.42
C ARG A 363 -10.86 -15.51 -22.68
N ILE A 364 -11.10 -14.99 -21.46
CA ILE A 364 -12.31 -15.28 -20.69
C ILE A 364 -13.54 -14.84 -21.49
N PHE A 365 -13.60 -13.61 -22.01
CA PHE A 365 -14.72 -13.13 -22.80
C PHE A 365 -14.95 -13.95 -24.08
N LYS A 366 -13.89 -14.34 -24.78
CA LYS A 366 -13.99 -15.23 -25.94
C LYS A 366 -14.55 -16.61 -25.57
N GLN A 367 -14.14 -17.15 -24.43
CA GLN A 367 -14.64 -18.44 -23.96
C GLN A 367 -16.10 -18.33 -23.52
N MET A 368 -16.46 -17.30 -22.75
CA MET A 368 -17.85 -17.03 -22.34
C MET A 368 -18.79 -16.93 -23.53
N LYS A 369 -18.36 -16.24 -24.61
CA LYS A 369 -19.14 -16.16 -25.85
C LYS A 369 -19.34 -17.53 -26.50
N LYS A 370 -18.32 -18.42 -26.47
CA LYS A 370 -18.45 -19.81 -27.00
C LYS A 370 -19.40 -20.64 -26.16
N ASP A 371 -19.33 -20.48 -24.83
CA ASP A 371 -20.09 -21.24 -23.86
C ASP A 371 -21.48 -20.65 -23.60
N ASN A 372 -21.83 -19.55 -24.29
CA ASN A 372 -23.05 -18.77 -24.09
C ASN A 372 -23.31 -18.39 -22.62
N ARG A 373 -22.23 -18.03 -21.90
CA ARG A 373 -22.28 -17.56 -20.50
C ARG A 373 -22.45 -16.07 -20.47
N GLY A 374 -23.41 -15.58 -19.66
CA GLY A 374 -23.67 -14.13 -19.47
C GLY A 374 -23.03 -13.50 -18.24
N MET A 375 -22.36 -14.30 -17.38
CA MET A 375 -21.82 -13.85 -16.10
C MET A 375 -20.37 -14.31 -15.92
N VAL A 376 -19.47 -13.37 -15.55
CA VAL A 376 -18.10 -13.64 -15.11
C VAL A 376 -18.17 -14.33 -13.75
N SER A 377 -17.47 -15.46 -13.58
CA SER A 377 -17.49 -16.19 -12.32
C SER A 377 -16.59 -15.57 -11.26
N GLY A 378 -16.94 -15.79 -9.98
CA GLY A 378 -16.12 -15.34 -8.85
C GLY A 378 -14.69 -15.88 -8.86
N GLY A 379 -14.49 -17.12 -9.32
CA GLY A 379 -13.16 -17.73 -9.47
C GLY A 379 -12.30 -17.05 -10.54
N GLU A 380 -12.87 -16.71 -11.71
CA GLU A 380 -12.18 -15.93 -12.75
C GLU A 380 -11.80 -14.54 -12.23
N ALA A 381 -12.67 -13.91 -11.46
CA ALA A 381 -12.41 -12.61 -10.85
C ALA A 381 -11.31 -12.67 -9.79
N ALA A 382 -11.33 -13.69 -8.93
CA ALA A 382 -10.30 -13.90 -7.91
C ALA A 382 -8.92 -14.19 -8.54
N GLU A 383 -8.85 -15.01 -9.59
CA GLU A 383 -7.63 -15.24 -10.38
C GLU A 383 -7.05 -13.93 -10.90
N MET A 384 -7.89 -13.07 -11.47
CA MET A 384 -7.46 -11.77 -12.01
C MET A 384 -6.88 -10.86 -10.94
N TYR A 385 -7.50 -10.80 -9.78
CA TYR A 385 -7.02 -10.00 -8.66
C TYR A 385 -5.72 -10.55 -8.06
N GLN A 386 -5.67 -11.86 -7.79
CA GLN A 386 -4.54 -12.50 -7.09
C GLN A 386 -3.29 -12.59 -7.97
N THR A 387 -3.46 -12.98 -9.22
CA THR A 387 -2.33 -13.25 -10.13
C THR A 387 -1.84 -12.01 -10.86
N TYR A 388 -2.76 -11.16 -11.30
CA TYR A 388 -2.44 -9.99 -12.13
C TYR A 388 -2.58 -8.66 -11.39
N GLY A 389 -3.08 -8.68 -10.14
CA GLY A 389 -3.37 -7.45 -9.40
C GLY A 389 -4.44 -6.59 -10.07
N PHE A 390 -5.28 -7.19 -10.92
CA PHE A 390 -6.32 -6.49 -11.67
C PHE A 390 -7.54 -6.30 -10.77
N PRO A 391 -7.95 -5.05 -10.46
CA PRO A 391 -9.08 -4.79 -9.58
C PRO A 391 -10.37 -5.41 -10.12
N PRO A 392 -11.17 -6.10 -9.28
CA PRO A 392 -12.39 -6.76 -9.71
C PRO A 392 -13.42 -5.79 -10.28
N GLU A 393 -13.47 -4.57 -9.78
CA GLU A 393 -14.38 -3.52 -10.28
C GLU A 393 -13.99 -3.05 -11.69
N LEU A 394 -12.70 -3.09 -12.05
CA LEU A 394 -12.27 -2.81 -13.43
C LEU A 394 -12.64 -3.96 -14.36
N PHE A 395 -12.57 -5.19 -13.87
CA PHE A 395 -13.01 -6.36 -14.65
C PHE A 395 -14.53 -6.33 -14.83
N GLU A 396 -15.30 -5.99 -13.79
CA GLU A 396 -16.75 -5.77 -13.89
C GLU A 396 -17.09 -4.67 -14.91
N THR A 397 -16.38 -3.52 -14.86
CA THR A 397 -16.59 -2.44 -15.84
C THR A 397 -16.36 -2.91 -17.27
N MET A 398 -15.30 -3.69 -17.52
CA MET A 398 -15.03 -4.29 -18.83
C MET A 398 -16.08 -5.33 -19.22
N ALA A 399 -16.56 -6.13 -18.28
CA ALA A 399 -17.63 -7.10 -18.51
C ALA A 399 -18.93 -6.40 -18.90
N ALA A 400 -19.29 -5.32 -18.21
CA ALA A 400 -20.46 -4.50 -18.52
C ALA A 400 -20.39 -3.85 -19.92
N GLU A 401 -19.19 -3.43 -20.39
CA GLU A 401 -18.99 -2.96 -21.78
C GLU A 401 -19.29 -4.05 -22.83
N HIS A 402 -19.23 -5.33 -22.44
CA HIS A 402 -19.58 -6.50 -23.25
C HIS A 402 -21.00 -7.05 -22.96
N ASN A 403 -21.84 -6.33 -22.19
CA ASN A 403 -23.16 -6.76 -21.71
C ASN A 403 -23.12 -8.05 -20.87
N LEU A 404 -22.05 -8.24 -20.09
CA LEU A 404 -21.88 -9.35 -19.15
C LEU A 404 -22.10 -8.86 -17.72
N THR A 405 -22.62 -9.73 -16.87
CA THR A 405 -22.74 -9.52 -15.41
C THR A 405 -21.54 -10.09 -14.65
N PHE A 406 -21.44 -9.82 -13.36
CA PHE A 406 -20.29 -10.16 -12.51
C PHE A 406 -20.75 -10.82 -11.20
N ASP A 407 -20.13 -11.94 -10.83
CA ASP A 407 -20.45 -12.72 -9.63
C ASP A 407 -19.64 -12.23 -8.43
N TRP A 408 -20.14 -11.22 -7.73
CA TRP A 408 -19.52 -10.64 -6.53
C TRP A 408 -19.54 -11.58 -5.33
N ASP A 409 -20.58 -12.41 -5.18
CA ASP A 409 -20.69 -13.34 -4.05
C ASP A 409 -19.66 -14.46 -4.18
N GLY A 410 -19.58 -15.07 -5.34
CA GLY A 410 -18.53 -16.05 -5.64
C GLY A 410 -17.12 -15.48 -5.54
N TYR A 411 -16.90 -14.20 -5.92
CA TYR A 411 -15.61 -13.54 -5.72
C TYR A 411 -15.24 -13.43 -4.22
N ARG A 412 -16.17 -13.00 -3.36
CA ARG A 412 -15.94 -12.90 -1.92
C ARG A 412 -15.61 -14.27 -1.31
N GLU A 413 -16.36 -15.30 -1.65
CA GLU A 413 -16.09 -16.66 -1.19
C GLU A 413 -14.69 -17.18 -1.57
N GLU A 414 -14.24 -16.93 -2.81
CA GLU A 414 -12.91 -17.34 -3.25
C GLU A 414 -11.80 -16.53 -2.54
N MET A 415 -12.03 -15.25 -2.28
CA MET A 415 -11.08 -14.43 -1.54
C MET A 415 -10.98 -14.85 -0.07
N GLU A 416 -12.08 -15.23 0.58
CA GLU A 416 -12.08 -15.77 1.95
C GLU A 416 -11.32 -17.11 2.03
N LYS A 417 -11.54 -18.03 1.09
CA LYS A 417 -10.78 -19.28 1.00
C LYS A 417 -9.28 -19.03 0.88
N HIS A 418 -8.90 -18.05 0.07
CA HIS A 418 -7.49 -17.69 -0.11
C HIS A 418 -6.90 -17.03 1.14
N GLY A 419 -7.65 -16.19 1.84
CA GLY A 419 -7.24 -15.59 3.12
C GLY A 419 -6.93 -16.66 4.17
N ALA A 420 -7.77 -17.68 4.27
CA ALA A 420 -7.58 -18.82 5.18
C ALA A 420 -6.31 -19.64 4.86
N VAL A 421 -5.98 -19.80 3.57
CA VAL A 421 -4.78 -20.54 3.12
C VAL A 421 -3.50 -19.71 3.29
N SER A 422 -3.55 -18.40 3.12
CA SER A 422 -2.38 -17.52 3.20
C SER A 422 -2.01 -17.08 4.62
N GLY A 423 -2.68 -17.55 5.67
CA GLY A 423 -2.34 -17.27 7.07
C GLY A 423 -2.47 -15.81 7.49
N LYS A 424 -3.16 -14.99 6.72
CA LYS A 424 -3.30 -13.54 6.98
C LYS A 424 -4.44 -13.15 7.91
N ASP A 425 -5.24 -14.08 8.38
CA ASP A 425 -6.21 -13.86 9.44
C ASP A 425 -6.47 -15.16 10.21
N GLN A 426 -5.48 -15.58 11.00
CA GLN A 426 -5.86 -16.20 12.26
C GLN A 426 -6.24 -15.08 13.24
N LYS A 427 -7.27 -14.32 12.96
CA LYS A 427 -8.29 -14.10 13.99
C LYS A 427 -8.88 -15.48 14.22
N VAL A 428 -8.28 -16.15 15.17
CA VAL A 428 -8.86 -17.33 15.74
C VAL A 428 -10.27 -16.91 16.13
N GLU A 429 -11.29 -17.40 15.41
CA GLU A 429 -12.65 -17.51 15.95
C GLU A 429 -12.56 -18.50 17.12
N LEU A 430 -11.90 -18.04 18.18
CA LEU A 430 -11.71 -18.82 19.39
C LEU A 430 -13.02 -19.03 20.13
N PHE A 431 -14.07 -18.25 19.81
CA PHE A 431 -15.33 -18.39 20.58
C PHE A 431 -16.54 -18.03 19.70
N LYS A 432 -17.37 -19.01 19.41
CA LYS A 432 -18.75 -18.78 18.94
C LYS A 432 -19.64 -18.11 20.02
N HIS A 433 -19.17 -18.03 21.28
CA HIS A 433 -19.72 -17.23 22.36
C HIS A 433 -18.55 -16.54 23.06
N ASP A 434 -18.64 -15.21 23.22
CA ASP A 434 -17.65 -14.41 23.96
C ASP A 434 -17.70 -14.83 25.45
N PRO A 435 -16.67 -15.51 25.97
CA PRO A 435 -16.68 -15.96 27.38
C PRO A 435 -16.68 -14.79 28.36
N LEU A 436 -16.31 -13.57 27.90
CA LEU A 436 -16.29 -12.37 28.71
C LEU A 436 -17.61 -11.59 28.67
N GLU A 437 -18.63 -12.01 27.89
CA GLU A 437 -19.88 -11.28 27.76
C GLU A 437 -20.60 -11.09 29.13
N ALA A 438 -20.55 -12.09 29.98
CA ALA A 438 -21.09 -12.02 31.33
C ALA A 438 -20.30 -11.02 32.21
N LEU A 439 -18.97 -11.01 32.07
CA LEU A 439 -18.08 -10.11 32.81
C LEU A 439 -18.26 -8.66 32.33
N LYS A 440 -18.35 -8.46 30.99
CA LYS A 440 -18.60 -7.16 30.34
C LYS A 440 -19.94 -6.52 30.77
N LYS A 441 -20.94 -7.35 31.07
CA LYS A 441 -22.23 -6.88 31.62
C LYS A 441 -22.21 -6.55 33.13
N ALA A 442 -21.34 -7.22 33.89
CA ALA A 442 -21.29 -7.10 35.34
C ALA A 442 -20.28 -6.07 35.88
N MET A 443 -19.23 -5.75 35.11
CA MET A 443 -18.10 -4.91 35.53
C MET A 443 -17.64 -3.94 34.45
N HIS A 444 -17.02 -2.81 34.90
CA HIS A 444 -16.57 -1.75 34.00
C HIS A 444 -15.21 -2.00 33.33
N GLY A 445 -14.44 -3.01 33.77
CA GLY A 445 -13.13 -3.34 33.18
C GLY A 445 -12.00 -3.46 34.20
N SER A 446 -10.79 -3.69 33.76
CA SER A 446 -9.57 -3.71 34.56
C SER A 446 -8.99 -2.29 34.72
N GLN A 447 -8.65 -1.88 35.94
CA GLN A 447 -7.94 -0.62 36.17
C GLN A 447 -6.45 -0.81 35.84
N PHE A 448 -5.98 -0.19 34.77
CA PHE A 448 -4.56 -0.18 34.43
C PHE A 448 -3.79 0.86 35.26
N VAL A 449 -2.75 0.42 35.98
CA VAL A 449 -1.87 1.27 36.79
C VAL A 449 -0.40 1.18 36.40
N GLY A 450 -0.11 0.51 35.30
CA GLY A 450 1.25 0.22 34.86
C GLY A 450 2.05 1.40 34.32
N TYR A 451 1.50 2.61 34.33
CA TYR A 451 2.28 3.84 34.10
C TYR A 451 3.09 4.23 35.35
N GLU A 452 2.58 3.92 36.54
CA GLU A 452 3.14 4.35 37.82
C GLU A 452 3.79 3.22 38.60
N ALA A 453 3.29 1.98 38.46
CA ALA A 453 3.75 0.82 39.21
C ALA A 453 3.97 -0.40 38.32
N LEU A 454 5.03 -1.17 38.60
CA LEU A 454 5.31 -2.45 37.96
C LEU A 454 4.82 -3.64 38.81
N GLU A 455 4.34 -3.37 40.02
CA GLU A 455 3.82 -4.36 40.98
C GLU A 455 2.55 -3.84 41.65
N VAL A 456 1.59 -4.72 41.84
CA VAL A 456 0.35 -4.49 42.57
C VAL A 456 0.15 -5.63 43.58
N GLU A 457 0.25 -5.35 44.87
CA GLU A 457 0.23 -6.35 45.92
C GLU A 457 -1.16 -6.96 46.22
N ALA A 458 -2.23 -6.30 45.86
CA ALA A 458 -3.58 -6.73 46.17
C ALA A 458 -4.55 -6.62 44.96
N ALA A 459 -4.17 -7.22 43.85
CA ALA A 459 -5.05 -7.36 42.68
C ALA A 459 -6.02 -8.54 42.91
N ARG A 460 -7.29 -8.36 42.57
CA ARG A 460 -8.31 -9.40 42.74
C ARG A 460 -8.59 -10.07 41.41
N VAL A 461 -8.62 -11.40 41.40
CA VAL A 461 -9.04 -12.21 40.24
C VAL A 461 -10.56 -12.04 40.04
N ILE A 462 -10.97 -11.47 38.93
CA ILE A 462 -12.36 -11.21 38.57
C ILE A 462 -12.87 -12.11 37.45
N GLY A 463 -12.00 -12.86 36.81
CA GLY A 463 -12.35 -13.83 35.76
C GLY A 463 -11.23 -14.80 35.50
N ILE A 464 -11.57 -16.04 35.15
CA ILE A 464 -10.64 -17.10 34.77
C ILE A 464 -11.22 -17.79 33.53
N ILE A 465 -10.43 -17.90 32.46
CA ILE A 465 -10.84 -18.61 31.26
C ILE A 465 -9.87 -19.77 31.05
N ALA A 466 -10.41 -20.99 31.11
CA ALA A 466 -9.68 -22.22 30.82
C ALA A 466 -10.41 -23.00 29.72
N SER A 467 -9.67 -23.54 28.76
CA SER A 467 -10.25 -24.26 27.61
C SER A 467 -11.37 -23.49 26.89
N GLY A 468 -11.26 -22.16 26.81
CA GLY A 468 -12.22 -21.31 26.11
C GLY A 468 -13.53 -21.03 26.87
N LYS A 469 -13.63 -21.35 28.17
CA LYS A 469 -14.82 -21.13 28.98
C LYS A 469 -14.46 -20.40 30.27
N LEU A 470 -15.36 -19.53 30.72
CA LEU A 470 -15.28 -18.92 32.04
C LEU A 470 -15.48 -19.99 33.12
N CYS A 471 -14.61 -19.99 34.13
CA CYS A 471 -14.66 -20.94 35.25
C CYS A 471 -14.35 -20.22 36.58
N ASP A 472 -14.76 -20.85 37.69
CA ASP A 472 -14.55 -20.29 39.02
C ASP A 472 -13.16 -20.60 39.58
N GLN A 473 -12.50 -21.62 39.08
CA GLN A 473 -11.19 -22.06 39.51
C GLN A 473 -10.45 -22.76 38.38
N ALA A 474 -9.12 -22.63 38.35
CA ALA A 474 -8.22 -23.39 37.48
C ALA A 474 -7.07 -23.95 38.32
N ASP A 475 -6.85 -25.27 38.23
CA ASP A 475 -5.86 -26.04 39.01
C ASP A 475 -5.00 -26.98 38.16
N GLU A 476 -5.17 -26.98 36.84
CA GLU A 476 -4.36 -27.77 35.91
C GLU A 476 -3.05 -27.07 35.53
N ILE A 477 -1.93 -27.80 35.67
CA ILE A 477 -0.61 -27.41 35.21
C ILE A 477 -0.40 -28.01 33.82
N ASP A 478 -1.15 -27.53 32.85
CA ASP A 478 -1.01 -27.97 31.46
C ASP A 478 -0.28 -26.91 30.64
N SER A 479 0.94 -27.22 30.21
CA SER A 479 1.75 -26.35 29.37
C SER A 479 1.22 -26.22 27.93
N HIS A 480 0.30 -27.11 27.51
CA HIS A 480 -0.27 -27.10 26.17
C HIS A 480 -1.58 -26.29 26.09
N HIS A 481 -2.20 -25.97 27.23
CA HIS A 481 -3.45 -25.23 27.31
C HIS A 481 -3.31 -24.00 28.22
N PRO A 482 -2.88 -22.84 27.66
CA PRO A 482 -2.71 -21.63 28.47
C PRO A 482 -4.06 -21.18 29.04
N ILE A 483 -4.02 -20.75 30.31
CA ILE A 483 -5.14 -20.17 31.05
C ILE A 483 -5.08 -18.64 30.89
N THR A 484 -6.24 -17.97 30.91
CA THR A 484 -6.32 -16.53 30.94
C THR A 484 -6.92 -16.07 32.27
N VAL A 485 -6.23 -15.20 32.97
CA VAL A 485 -6.67 -14.57 34.23
C VAL A 485 -6.99 -13.11 33.97
N VAL A 486 -8.11 -12.64 34.52
CA VAL A 486 -8.54 -11.25 34.47
C VAL A 486 -8.50 -10.65 35.89
N LEU A 487 -7.88 -9.48 36.03
CA LEU A 487 -7.75 -8.78 37.31
C LEU A 487 -8.59 -7.51 37.33
N ASP A 488 -9.10 -7.12 38.53
CA ASP A 488 -9.77 -5.83 38.75
C ASP A 488 -8.80 -4.64 38.56
N LYS A 489 -7.53 -4.83 38.94
CA LYS A 489 -6.45 -3.86 38.83
C LYS A 489 -5.17 -4.53 38.36
N THR A 490 -4.48 -3.93 37.39
CA THR A 490 -3.29 -4.56 36.80
C THR A 490 -2.18 -3.58 36.48
N PRO A 491 -0.89 -3.96 36.71
CA PRO A 491 0.25 -3.21 36.22
C PRO A 491 0.66 -3.63 34.77
N PHE A 492 0.06 -4.71 34.23
CA PHE A 492 0.40 -5.25 32.93
C PHE A 492 -0.19 -4.40 31.79
N TYR A 493 0.65 -3.92 30.90
CA TYR A 493 0.23 -3.30 29.65
C TYR A 493 -0.26 -4.39 28.70
N GLY A 494 -1.49 -4.32 28.27
CA GLY A 494 -2.02 -5.20 27.24
C GLY A 494 -1.62 -4.71 25.84
N GLU A 495 -1.33 -5.62 24.92
CA GLU A 495 -0.92 -5.29 23.55
C GLU A 495 -1.91 -4.35 22.88
N MET A 496 -1.42 -3.16 22.50
CA MET A 496 -2.21 -2.11 21.87
C MET A 496 -1.28 -1.06 21.20
N GLY A 497 -1.75 -0.40 20.13
CA GLY A 497 -1.06 0.71 19.49
C GLY A 497 0.35 0.36 18.96
N GLY A 498 0.58 -0.91 18.63
CA GLY A 498 1.87 -1.39 18.14
C GLY A 498 2.88 -1.76 19.23
N GLN A 499 2.61 -1.45 20.52
CA GLN A 499 3.42 -1.94 21.63
C GLN A 499 2.96 -3.34 22.05
N VAL A 500 3.90 -4.30 22.14
CA VAL A 500 3.61 -5.66 22.65
C VAL A 500 3.17 -5.65 24.11
N GLY A 501 2.36 -6.63 24.49
CA GLY A 501 1.92 -6.82 25.87
C GLY A 501 3.06 -7.24 26.80
N ASP A 502 2.89 -6.98 28.09
CA ASP A 502 3.86 -7.36 29.11
C ASP A 502 3.83 -8.85 29.45
N THR A 503 4.92 -9.29 30.01
CA THR A 503 5.08 -10.59 30.67
C THR A 503 5.42 -10.42 32.15
N GLY A 504 5.30 -11.48 32.93
CA GLY A 504 5.60 -11.45 34.36
C GLY A 504 4.92 -12.58 35.13
N GLU A 505 4.49 -12.30 36.37
CA GLU A 505 3.89 -13.32 37.24
C GLU A 505 2.73 -12.78 38.09
N LEU A 506 1.77 -13.65 38.39
CA LEU A 506 0.77 -13.44 39.44
C LEU A 506 1.07 -14.42 40.58
N VAL A 507 1.28 -13.89 41.79
CA VAL A 507 1.66 -14.68 42.96
C VAL A 507 0.59 -14.59 44.02
N ALA A 508 0.07 -15.74 44.44
CA ALA A 508 -0.81 -15.90 45.61
C ALA A 508 -0.08 -16.72 46.67
N LYS A 509 -0.70 -16.86 47.87
CA LYS A 509 -0.08 -17.64 48.99
C LYS A 509 0.29 -19.07 48.61
N ALA A 510 -0.51 -19.70 47.77
CA ALA A 510 -0.33 -21.10 47.35
C ALA A 510 -0.30 -21.31 45.82
N ALA A 511 -0.27 -20.25 45.06
CA ALA A 511 -0.27 -20.32 43.59
C ALA A 511 0.74 -19.38 42.96
N ARG A 512 1.33 -19.82 41.84
CA ARG A 512 2.18 -19.01 40.98
C ARG A 512 1.79 -19.20 39.53
N PHE A 513 1.37 -18.12 38.90
CA PHE A 513 0.94 -18.08 37.51
C PHE A 513 1.92 -17.22 36.71
N GLU A 514 2.53 -17.81 35.67
CA GLU A 514 3.40 -17.10 34.75
C GLU A 514 2.57 -16.48 33.63
N VAL A 515 2.67 -15.16 33.49
CA VAL A 515 2.04 -14.41 32.39
C VAL A 515 3.00 -14.35 31.23
N VAL A 516 2.65 -14.99 30.12
CA VAL A 516 3.48 -15.00 28.88
C VAL A 516 2.98 -13.98 27.85
N GLU A 517 1.73 -13.53 27.99
CA GLU A 517 1.11 -12.58 27.08
C GLU A 517 0.05 -11.76 27.82
N ALA A 518 0.01 -10.45 27.59
CA ALA A 518 -1.05 -9.57 28.05
C ALA A 518 -1.72 -8.90 26.85
N THR A 519 -3.05 -9.06 26.72
CA THR A 519 -3.86 -8.50 25.63
C THR A 519 -5.03 -7.70 26.16
N ILE A 520 -5.74 -6.95 25.31
CA ILE A 520 -6.92 -6.17 25.71
C ILE A 520 -8.14 -6.69 24.96
N ASP A 521 -9.24 -6.90 25.68
CA ASP A 521 -10.57 -7.11 25.12
C ASP A 521 -11.56 -6.13 25.75
N GLY A 522 -12.00 -5.14 24.97
CA GLY A 522 -12.79 -4.02 25.48
C GLY A 522 -12.04 -3.23 26.55
N HIS A 523 -12.54 -3.25 27.79
CA HIS A 523 -11.91 -2.58 28.94
C HIS A 523 -11.16 -3.54 29.88
N PHE A 524 -10.98 -4.80 29.47
CA PHE A 524 -10.34 -5.81 30.29
C PHE A 524 -8.94 -6.15 29.79
N THR A 525 -7.98 -6.22 30.71
CA THR A 525 -6.65 -6.76 30.42
C THR A 525 -6.67 -8.26 30.69
N LEU A 526 -6.30 -9.04 29.70
CA LEU A 526 -6.27 -10.50 29.70
C LEU A 526 -4.82 -10.97 29.92
N HIS A 527 -4.56 -11.63 31.06
CA HIS A 527 -3.26 -12.19 31.39
C HIS A 527 -3.24 -13.66 31.01
N ARG A 528 -2.68 -13.98 29.85
CA ARG A 528 -2.58 -15.34 29.31
C ARG A 528 -1.27 -15.97 29.74
N GLY A 529 -1.32 -17.22 30.22
CA GLY A 529 -0.13 -17.87 30.72
C GLY A 529 -0.37 -19.26 31.27
N HIS A 530 0.54 -19.69 32.14
CA HIS A 530 0.58 -21.03 32.71
C HIS A 530 0.62 -21.00 34.25
N LEU A 531 -0.19 -21.82 34.83
CA LEU A 531 -0.13 -22.06 36.26
C LEU A 531 1.10 -22.94 36.56
N ARG A 532 2.09 -22.40 37.25
CA ARG A 532 3.34 -23.09 37.59
C ARG A 532 3.26 -23.83 38.93
N GLN A 533 2.36 -23.40 39.80
CA GLN A 533 2.17 -24.00 41.13
C GLN A 533 0.79 -23.69 41.64
N GLY A 534 0.13 -24.67 42.26
CA GLY A 534 -1.13 -24.51 43.01
C GLY A 534 -2.37 -24.35 42.15
N SER A 535 -3.34 -23.60 42.63
CA SER A 535 -4.59 -23.28 41.92
C SER A 535 -4.93 -21.80 42.06
N VAL A 536 -5.64 -21.25 41.08
CA VAL A 536 -6.18 -19.88 41.12
C VAL A 536 -7.70 -19.93 41.06
N ALA A 537 -8.36 -19.18 41.94
CA ALA A 537 -9.82 -19.14 42.04
C ALA A 537 -10.37 -17.73 41.91
N LEU A 538 -11.64 -17.63 41.49
CA LEU A 538 -12.36 -16.35 41.43
C LEU A 538 -12.41 -15.68 42.79
N GLY A 539 -12.04 -14.40 42.86
CA GLY A 539 -11.95 -13.65 44.10
C GLY A 539 -10.61 -13.73 44.82
N ASP A 540 -9.67 -14.58 44.37
CA ASP A 540 -8.33 -14.62 44.94
C ASP A 540 -7.64 -13.27 44.86
N VAL A 541 -6.84 -12.99 45.91
CA VAL A 541 -5.99 -11.81 45.96
C VAL A 541 -4.56 -12.22 45.57
N VAL A 542 -4.03 -11.62 44.54
CA VAL A 542 -2.71 -11.93 44.02
C VAL A 542 -1.82 -10.68 43.99
N THR A 543 -0.52 -10.90 44.09
CA THR A 543 0.47 -9.89 43.73
C THR A 543 0.75 -10.04 42.25
N ALA A 544 0.46 -9.02 41.47
CA ALA A 544 0.67 -8.93 40.05
C ALA A 544 2.00 -8.19 39.80
N ARG A 545 2.99 -8.86 39.22
CA ARG A 545 4.34 -8.34 39.00
C ARG A 545 4.75 -8.45 37.56
N VAL A 546 5.06 -7.30 36.93
CA VAL A 546 5.59 -7.21 35.55
C VAL A 546 7.08 -7.51 35.52
N ASP A 547 7.57 -8.16 34.45
CA ASP A 547 8.99 -8.26 34.17
C ASP A 547 9.57 -6.87 33.90
N ALA A 548 10.25 -6.33 34.90
CA ALA A 548 10.78 -4.97 34.87
C ALA A 548 11.88 -4.76 33.82
N ALA A 549 12.66 -5.81 33.53
CA ALA A 549 13.76 -5.72 32.55
C ALA A 549 13.18 -5.63 31.13
N ARG A 550 12.25 -6.54 30.79
CA ARG A 550 11.55 -6.54 29.51
C ARG A 550 10.72 -5.26 29.30
N ARG A 551 9.96 -4.81 30.30
CA ARG A 551 9.20 -3.55 30.24
C ARG A 551 10.12 -2.36 29.93
N ARG A 552 11.29 -2.32 30.58
CA ARG A 552 12.26 -1.24 30.32
C ARG A 552 12.81 -1.28 28.90
N GLY A 553 13.05 -2.47 28.33
CA GLY A 553 13.41 -2.65 26.91
C GLY A 553 12.32 -2.14 25.97
N ILE A 554 11.06 -2.48 26.24
CA ILE A 554 9.92 -1.99 25.48
C ILE A 554 9.79 -0.46 25.57
N GLN A 555 9.94 0.12 26.77
CA GLN A 555 9.91 1.57 26.96
C GLN A 555 11.04 2.29 26.21
N ARG A 556 12.26 1.71 26.11
CA ARG A 556 13.36 2.24 25.29
C ARG A 556 12.97 2.31 23.82
N ALA A 557 12.52 1.18 23.30
CA ALA A 557 12.11 1.07 21.90
C ALA A 557 10.91 1.98 21.59
N HIS A 558 9.93 2.11 22.50
CA HIS A 558 8.78 2.98 22.27
C HIS A 558 9.15 4.46 22.30
N SER A 559 9.97 4.88 23.27
CA SER A 559 10.44 6.26 23.32
C SER A 559 11.31 6.60 22.12
N ALA A 560 12.16 5.67 21.67
CA ALA A 560 12.96 5.83 20.46
C ALA A 560 12.08 5.91 19.18
N THR A 561 10.90 5.30 19.17
CA THR A 561 9.95 5.41 18.04
C THR A 561 9.52 6.85 17.80
N HIS A 562 9.22 7.60 18.85
CA HIS A 562 8.87 9.02 18.76
C HIS A 562 10.05 9.88 18.27
N LEU A 563 11.26 9.61 18.76
CA LEU A 563 12.48 10.27 18.30
C LEU A 563 12.76 9.98 16.82
N LEU A 564 12.59 8.73 16.39
CA LEU A 564 12.73 8.34 15.00
C LEU A 564 11.69 9.03 14.11
N HIS A 565 10.43 9.09 14.54
CA HIS A 565 9.38 9.77 13.78
C HIS A 565 9.70 11.25 13.57
N HIS A 566 10.16 11.93 14.62
CA HIS A 566 10.65 13.31 14.50
C HIS A 566 11.81 13.41 13.48
N ALA A 567 12.84 12.59 13.61
CA ALA A 567 14.00 12.61 12.72
C ALA A 567 13.63 12.34 11.26
N LEU A 568 12.73 11.38 11.01
CA LEU A 568 12.23 11.10 9.66
C LEU A 568 11.54 12.32 9.05
N ARG A 569 10.65 12.99 9.80
CA ARG A 569 9.96 14.20 9.32
C ARG A 569 10.90 15.37 9.09
N LYS A 570 11.94 15.48 9.90
CA LYS A 570 12.96 16.53 9.76
C LYS A 570 13.81 16.35 8.49
N HIS A 571 14.25 15.13 8.18
CA HIS A 571 15.17 14.84 7.08
C HIS A 571 14.48 14.49 5.76
N LEU A 572 13.29 13.89 5.81
CA LEU A 572 12.56 13.48 4.60
C LEU A 572 11.40 14.43 4.27
N GLY A 573 10.94 15.22 5.26
CA GLY A 573 9.80 16.12 5.13
C GLY A 573 8.55 15.65 5.88
N GLN A 574 7.57 16.56 5.99
CA GLN A 574 6.35 16.36 6.78
C GLN A 574 5.50 15.16 6.33
N HIS A 575 5.72 14.70 5.11
CA HIS A 575 5.03 13.53 4.56
C HIS A 575 5.48 12.19 5.16
N ALA A 576 6.62 12.14 5.85
CA ALA A 576 7.10 10.92 6.51
C ALA A 576 6.26 10.63 7.77
N GLU A 577 4.99 10.24 7.56
CA GLU A 577 4.02 9.92 8.62
C GLU A 577 4.00 8.44 8.93
N GLN A 578 3.74 8.09 10.19
CA GLN A 578 3.60 6.70 10.61
C GLN A 578 2.42 6.01 9.92
N GLN A 579 2.68 4.84 9.36
CA GLN A 579 1.67 3.94 8.76
C GLN A 579 1.45 2.67 9.59
N GLY A 580 2.35 2.38 10.49
CA GLY A 580 2.31 1.28 11.42
C GLY A 580 3.58 1.24 12.27
N SER A 581 3.50 0.59 13.42
CA SER A 581 4.68 0.33 14.25
C SER A 581 4.54 -1.01 14.96
N LYS A 582 5.67 -1.60 15.30
CA LYS A 582 5.75 -2.70 16.26
C LYS A 582 6.92 -2.43 17.19
N VAL A 583 6.63 -2.35 18.47
CA VAL A 583 7.58 -2.04 19.53
C VAL A 583 7.68 -3.25 20.44
N ASP A 584 8.87 -3.82 20.55
CA ASP A 584 9.22 -4.97 21.40
C ASP A 584 10.43 -4.65 22.27
N GLU A 585 10.94 -5.61 23.04
CA GLU A 585 12.09 -5.44 23.91
C GLU A 585 13.34 -5.04 23.10
N ASP A 586 13.80 -3.79 23.31
CA ASP A 586 14.96 -3.18 22.64
C ASP A 586 14.96 -3.23 21.10
N VAL A 587 13.80 -3.49 20.47
CA VAL A 587 13.61 -3.55 19.02
C VAL A 587 12.38 -2.79 18.62
N LEU A 588 12.48 -1.98 17.57
CA LEU A 588 11.31 -1.34 16.94
C LEU A 588 11.30 -1.54 15.43
N ARG A 589 10.09 -1.62 14.88
CA ARG A 589 9.80 -1.51 13.45
C ARG A 589 8.87 -0.34 13.25
N PHE A 590 9.21 0.52 12.31
CA PHE A 590 8.46 1.73 12.04
C PHE A 590 8.18 1.85 10.54
N ASP A 591 6.91 1.75 10.19
CA ASP A 591 6.43 1.90 8.83
C ASP A 591 6.01 3.35 8.61
N PHE A 592 6.53 3.96 7.55
CA PHE A 592 6.29 5.37 7.25
C PHE A 592 6.11 5.62 5.76
N THR A 593 5.45 6.73 5.44
CA THR A 593 5.25 7.13 4.04
C THR A 593 6.54 7.71 3.48
N ASN A 594 7.05 7.06 2.44
CA ASN A 594 8.13 7.57 1.59
C ASN A 594 8.10 6.87 0.23
N PRO A 595 8.12 7.62 -0.90
CA PRO A 595 7.95 7.03 -2.24
C PRO A 595 9.17 6.24 -2.72
N LYS A 596 10.37 6.53 -2.20
CA LYS A 596 11.64 5.91 -2.59
C LYS A 596 12.36 5.32 -1.38
N ALA A 597 13.33 4.44 -1.65
CA ALA A 597 14.28 4.00 -0.63
C ALA A 597 15.03 5.20 -0.05
N VAL A 598 15.24 5.20 1.26
CA VAL A 598 16.03 6.25 1.93
C VAL A 598 17.52 6.04 1.62
N ALA A 599 18.18 7.09 1.15
CA ALA A 599 19.60 7.02 0.85
C ALA A 599 20.41 6.68 2.13
N ARG A 600 21.50 5.95 1.97
CA ARG A 600 22.33 5.51 3.10
C ARG A 600 22.84 6.67 3.95
N ASP A 601 23.27 7.74 3.31
CA ASP A 601 23.77 8.93 4.01
C ASP A 601 22.65 9.59 4.83
N THR A 602 21.44 9.68 4.27
CA THR A 602 20.26 10.19 4.98
C THR A 602 19.86 9.29 6.15
N LEU A 603 20.00 7.95 6.05
CA LEU A 603 19.77 7.05 7.18
C LEU A 603 20.77 7.32 8.32
N VAL A 604 22.04 7.63 7.97
CA VAL A 604 23.06 8.00 8.96
C VAL A 604 22.69 9.34 9.61
N GLU A 605 22.22 10.32 8.86
CA GLU A 605 21.77 11.60 9.41
C GLU A 605 20.58 11.44 10.36
N ILE A 606 19.60 10.60 10.00
CA ILE A 606 18.45 10.25 10.85
C ILE A 606 18.90 9.56 12.14
N GLU A 607 19.79 8.59 12.04
CA GLU A 607 20.35 7.86 13.19
C GLU A 607 21.10 8.83 14.13
N ASN A 608 21.90 9.74 13.56
CA ASN A 608 22.63 10.76 14.31
C ASN A 608 21.68 11.74 15.01
N GLU A 609 20.61 12.19 14.34
CA GLU A 609 19.60 13.06 14.95
C GLU A 609 18.92 12.38 16.14
N VAL A 610 18.51 11.11 16.00
CA VAL A 610 17.92 10.35 17.11
C VAL A 610 18.90 10.25 18.28
N ASN A 611 20.16 9.89 18.04
CA ASN A 611 21.17 9.78 19.08
C ASN A 611 21.50 11.13 19.71
N ALA A 612 21.47 12.23 18.95
CA ALA A 612 21.63 13.58 19.52
C ALA A 612 20.50 13.90 20.51
N ARG A 613 19.22 13.60 20.16
CA ARG A 613 18.08 13.78 21.08
C ARG A 613 18.14 12.89 22.30
N ILE A 614 18.73 11.71 22.18
CA ILE A 614 19.01 10.83 23.33
C ILE A 614 20.04 11.50 24.26
N LEU A 615 21.12 12.05 23.71
CA LEU A 615 22.18 12.72 24.48
C LEU A 615 21.69 14.00 25.20
N ASP A 616 20.70 14.71 24.62
CA ASP A 616 20.07 15.89 25.25
C ASP A 616 19.35 15.52 26.55
N ALA A 617 19.00 14.24 26.75
CA ALA A 617 18.38 13.69 27.96
C ALA A 617 17.13 14.44 28.44
N GLU A 618 16.32 14.91 27.50
CA GLU A 618 15.11 15.70 27.79
C GLU A 618 14.03 14.88 28.49
N PRO A 619 13.21 15.52 29.34
CA PRO A 619 12.12 14.84 30.03
C PRO A 619 11.03 14.38 29.06
N VAL A 620 10.53 13.16 29.27
CA VAL A 620 9.34 12.64 28.59
C VAL A 620 8.13 12.92 29.48
N GLN A 621 7.24 13.78 29.01
CA GLN A 621 6.06 14.20 29.76
C GLN A 621 4.80 13.56 29.16
N SER A 622 3.83 13.27 30.00
CA SER A 622 2.52 12.80 29.55
C SER A 622 1.40 13.53 30.29
N ALA A 623 0.34 13.88 29.56
CA ALA A 623 -0.83 14.54 30.11
C ALA A 623 -2.11 13.97 29.49
N ASN A 624 -3.13 13.73 30.32
CA ASN A 624 -4.47 13.39 29.85
C ASN A 624 -5.25 14.70 29.65
N MET A 625 -5.89 14.84 28.48
CA MET A 625 -6.69 16.02 28.15
C MET A 625 -7.82 15.66 27.18
N PRO A 626 -8.86 16.50 27.06
CA PRO A 626 -9.88 16.32 26.03
C PRO A 626 -9.27 16.29 24.63
N LEU A 627 -9.77 15.43 23.76
CA LEU A 627 -9.30 15.30 22.36
C LEU A 627 -9.33 16.64 21.61
N THR A 628 -10.35 17.46 21.88
CA THR A 628 -10.48 18.81 21.31
C THR A 628 -9.37 19.76 21.72
N GLU A 629 -8.83 19.62 22.93
CA GLU A 629 -7.68 20.40 23.40
C GLU A 629 -6.37 19.84 22.83
N ALA A 630 -6.23 18.53 22.84
CA ALA A 630 -5.05 17.86 22.24
C ALA A 630 -4.81 18.31 20.80
N ARG A 631 -5.87 18.43 20.01
CA ARG A 631 -5.83 18.96 18.62
C ARG A 631 -5.26 20.39 18.55
N LYS A 632 -5.66 21.26 19.48
CA LYS A 632 -5.18 22.66 19.52
C LYS A 632 -3.68 22.76 19.84
N THR A 633 -3.12 21.76 20.54
CA THR A 633 -1.68 21.72 20.86
C THR A 633 -0.81 21.28 19.68
N GLY A 634 -1.38 20.91 18.54
CA GLY A 634 -0.66 20.35 17.39
C GLY A 634 -0.14 18.94 17.61
N ALA A 635 -0.68 18.20 18.59
CA ALA A 635 -0.31 16.81 18.83
C ALA A 635 -0.65 15.92 17.65
N MET A 636 0.32 15.12 17.20
CA MET A 636 0.13 14.18 16.09
C MET A 636 -0.78 13.04 16.49
N MET A 637 -1.63 12.62 15.52
CA MET A 637 -2.58 11.55 15.63
C MET A 637 -2.29 10.51 14.56
N LEU A 638 -2.35 9.21 14.92
CA LEU A 638 -2.16 8.13 13.96
C LEU A 638 -3.32 8.07 12.96
N PHE A 639 -2.97 7.74 11.73
CA PHE A 639 -3.94 7.61 10.65
C PHE A 639 -4.91 6.44 10.90
N GLY A 640 -6.23 6.72 10.87
CA GLY A 640 -7.28 5.68 10.91
C GLY A 640 -7.60 5.11 12.28
N GLU A 641 -7.03 5.63 13.37
CA GLU A 641 -7.40 5.22 14.73
C GLU A 641 -8.56 6.04 15.29
N LYS A 642 -9.42 5.36 16.07
CA LYS A 642 -10.49 6.00 16.84
C LYS A 642 -9.96 6.40 18.21
N TYR A 643 -10.04 7.67 18.54
CA TYR A 643 -9.61 8.18 19.82
C TYR A 643 -10.81 8.42 20.75
N PRO A 644 -10.71 8.10 22.04
CA PRO A 644 -11.73 8.43 23.05
C PRO A 644 -11.78 9.95 23.28
N ASP A 645 -12.84 10.42 23.98
CA ASP A 645 -13.02 11.85 24.30
C ASP A 645 -11.87 12.44 25.13
N VAL A 646 -11.23 11.62 25.97
CA VAL A 646 -10.04 11.96 26.74
C VAL A 646 -8.87 11.13 26.22
N VAL A 647 -7.80 11.81 25.79
CA VAL A 647 -6.60 11.20 25.21
C VAL A 647 -5.36 11.50 26.04
N ARG A 648 -4.39 10.59 25.96
CA ARG A 648 -3.06 10.79 26.55
C ARG A 648 -2.12 11.37 25.51
N VAL A 649 -1.56 12.54 25.78
CA VAL A 649 -0.54 13.21 24.96
C VAL A 649 0.82 12.95 25.57
N VAL A 650 1.76 12.45 24.79
CA VAL A 650 3.18 12.29 25.17
C VAL A 650 4.01 13.32 24.45
N SER A 651 4.87 14.03 25.18
CA SER A 651 5.75 15.09 24.67
C SER A 651 7.20 14.81 25.03
N MET A 652 8.12 15.07 24.10
CA MET A 652 9.57 15.02 24.26
C MET A 652 10.15 16.32 23.70
N GLY A 653 10.69 17.17 24.56
CA GLY A 653 11.08 18.53 24.19
C GLY A 653 9.96 19.30 23.48
N ASP A 654 10.33 20.21 22.60
CA ASP A 654 9.38 20.98 21.77
C ASP A 654 9.12 20.33 20.40
N TYR A 655 9.84 19.24 20.07
CA TYR A 655 9.89 18.69 18.73
C TYR A 655 9.00 17.45 18.51
N SER A 656 8.62 16.72 19.56
CA SER A 656 7.71 15.57 19.45
C SER A 656 6.54 15.71 20.43
N LYS A 657 5.32 15.66 19.89
CA LYS A 657 4.09 15.66 20.65
C LYS A 657 3.08 14.81 19.95
N GLU A 658 2.69 13.68 20.57
CA GLU A 658 1.87 12.64 19.91
C GLU A 658 0.80 12.08 20.85
N LEU A 659 -0.35 11.68 20.30
CA LEU A 659 -1.35 10.91 21.03
C LEU A 659 -0.83 9.49 21.19
N CYS A 660 -0.48 9.10 22.41
CA CYS A 660 0.13 7.79 22.67
C CYS A 660 -0.30 7.19 24.00
N GLY A 661 -0.90 5.99 23.95
CA GLY A 661 -1.28 5.20 25.12
C GLY A 661 -0.17 4.27 25.64
N GLY A 662 0.98 4.21 25.00
CA GLY A 662 2.06 3.29 25.37
C GLY A 662 2.86 3.69 26.61
N THR A 663 3.75 2.80 27.04
CA THR A 663 4.62 3.05 28.20
C THR A 663 5.95 3.66 27.71
N HIS A 664 6.42 4.67 28.43
CA HIS A 664 7.62 5.43 28.08
C HIS A 664 8.61 5.51 29.22
N LEU A 665 9.84 5.86 28.87
CA LEU A 665 10.89 6.26 29.82
C LEU A 665 10.57 7.64 30.41
N ALA A 666 11.21 8.00 31.50
CA ALA A 666 11.09 9.34 32.09
C ALA A 666 11.96 10.40 31.39
N SER A 667 13.00 9.99 30.67
CA SER A 667 13.90 10.87 29.92
C SER A 667 14.38 10.18 28.66
N THR A 668 14.60 10.95 27.58
CA THR A 668 15.14 10.45 26.30
C THR A 668 16.52 9.82 26.48
N GLY A 669 17.34 10.29 27.41
CA GLY A 669 18.65 9.74 27.72
C GLY A 669 18.66 8.28 28.21
N GLN A 670 17.53 7.80 28.73
CA GLN A 670 17.40 6.39 29.16
C GLN A 670 17.23 5.39 28.01
N VAL A 671 17.03 5.86 26.78
CA VAL A 671 17.00 5.03 25.57
C VAL A 671 18.34 4.32 25.38
N GLY A 672 19.44 5.01 25.68
CA GLY A 672 20.80 4.53 25.39
C GLY A 672 21.16 4.68 23.93
N LEU A 673 21.90 3.70 23.38
CA LEU A 673 22.26 3.72 21.96
C LEU A 673 21.04 3.37 21.09
N PHE A 674 20.86 4.12 20.02
CA PHE A 674 19.91 3.81 18.93
C PHE A 674 20.68 3.44 17.66
N LYS A 675 20.31 2.32 17.02
CA LYS A 675 20.96 1.83 15.80
C LYS A 675 19.96 1.36 14.76
N ILE A 676 19.98 1.95 13.57
CA ILE A 676 19.22 1.47 12.41
C ILE A 676 19.92 0.23 11.84
N VAL A 677 19.19 -0.88 11.72
CA VAL A 677 19.72 -2.15 11.18
C VAL A 677 19.12 -2.54 9.85
N GLY A 678 18.05 -1.90 9.42
CA GLY A 678 17.43 -2.19 8.12
C GLY A 678 16.47 -1.11 7.66
N GLU A 679 16.38 -0.95 6.34
CA GLU A 679 15.38 -0.16 5.64
C GLU A 679 14.87 -0.96 4.45
N GLU A 680 13.54 -1.15 4.35
CA GLU A 680 12.94 -2.00 3.32
C GLU A 680 11.58 -1.44 2.82
N SER A 681 11.12 -1.93 1.67
CA SER A 681 9.79 -1.60 1.13
C SER A 681 8.75 -2.54 1.73
N VAL A 682 7.65 -1.98 2.23
CA VAL A 682 6.47 -2.72 2.70
C VAL A 682 5.39 -2.77 1.63
N SER A 683 5.14 -1.62 1.01
CA SER A 683 4.17 -1.47 -0.08
C SER A 683 4.52 -0.23 -0.90
N ALA A 684 3.81 0.02 -2.00
CA ALA A 684 3.98 1.25 -2.76
C ALA A 684 3.81 2.48 -1.85
N GLY A 685 4.82 3.34 -1.79
CA GLY A 685 4.83 4.55 -0.97
C GLY A 685 5.00 4.33 0.54
N THR A 686 5.23 3.11 1.01
CA THR A 686 5.48 2.80 2.43
C THR A 686 6.81 2.10 2.61
N ARG A 687 7.65 2.67 3.44
CA ARG A 687 8.96 2.15 3.82
C ARG A 687 8.96 1.72 5.29
N ARG A 688 9.79 0.77 5.64
CA ARG A 688 9.99 0.28 7.02
C ARG A 688 11.42 0.51 7.44
N ILE A 689 11.61 1.08 8.62
CA ILE A 689 12.87 1.06 9.36
C ILE A 689 12.76 0.04 10.49
N THR A 690 13.78 -0.79 10.62
CA THR A 690 14.03 -1.63 11.79
C THR A 690 15.21 -1.06 12.55
N ALA A 691 15.04 -0.82 13.83
CA ALA A 691 16.09 -0.27 14.68
C ALA A 691 16.16 -0.99 16.04
N LEU A 692 17.34 -0.93 16.64
CA LEU A 692 17.65 -1.48 17.97
C LEU A 692 17.91 -0.34 18.94
N THR A 693 17.67 -0.58 20.23
CA THR A 693 17.94 0.37 21.32
C THR A 693 18.74 -0.27 22.46
N GLY A 694 19.38 0.56 23.27
CA GLY A 694 20.05 0.16 24.48
C GLY A 694 20.99 -1.05 24.35
N PRO A 695 20.86 -2.09 25.18
CA PRO A 695 21.71 -3.28 25.13
C PRO A 695 21.73 -3.97 23.77
N ALA A 696 20.58 -4.15 23.12
CA ALA A 696 20.52 -4.84 21.83
C ALA A 696 21.28 -4.06 20.73
N ALA A 697 21.24 -2.74 20.74
CA ALA A 697 22.00 -1.89 19.83
C ALA A 697 23.51 -2.02 20.09
N MET A 698 23.93 -2.04 21.36
CA MET A 698 25.33 -2.22 21.76
C MET A 698 25.86 -3.59 21.35
N ASP A 699 25.09 -4.66 21.59
CA ASP A 699 25.45 -6.01 21.18
C ASP A 699 25.57 -6.15 19.66
N HIS A 700 24.73 -5.41 18.91
CA HIS A 700 24.85 -5.38 17.45
C HIS A 700 26.16 -4.75 17.01
N VAL A 701 26.53 -3.59 17.57
CA VAL A 701 27.78 -2.89 17.28
C VAL A 701 29.00 -3.77 17.63
N HIS A 702 28.98 -4.44 18.78
CA HIS A 702 30.05 -5.35 19.18
C HIS A 702 30.19 -6.55 18.23
N ARG A 703 29.09 -7.08 17.72
CA ARG A 703 29.14 -8.17 16.72
C ARG A 703 29.76 -7.69 15.40
N GLU A 704 29.36 -6.51 14.92
CA GLU A 704 29.94 -5.90 13.72
C GLU A 704 31.44 -5.63 13.89
N GLU A 705 31.85 -5.06 15.02
CA GLU A 705 33.24 -4.80 15.35
C GLU A 705 34.07 -6.11 15.42
N THR A 706 33.50 -7.13 16.02
CA THR A 706 34.15 -8.44 16.11
C THR A 706 34.36 -9.07 14.74
N ALA A 707 33.35 -9.03 13.90
CA ALA A 707 33.42 -9.51 12.52
C ALA A 707 34.44 -8.74 11.69
N LEU A 708 34.45 -7.39 11.83
CA LEU A 708 35.41 -6.52 11.16
C LEU A 708 36.85 -6.84 11.58
N ARG A 709 37.12 -6.97 12.89
CA ARG A 709 38.45 -7.34 13.44
C ARG A 709 38.88 -8.72 12.98
N ALA A 710 37.99 -9.70 12.94
CA ALA A 710 38.28 -11.05 12.46
C ALA A 710 38.68 -11.03 10.97
N ALA A 711 37.96 -10.30 10.13
CA ALA A 711 38.28 -10.14 8.71
C ALA A 711 39.63 -9.43 8.50
N ALA A 712 39.87 -8.34 9.22
CA ALA A 712 41.16 -7.61 9.18
C ALA A 712 42.32 -8.48 9.61
N SER A 713 42.16 -9.25 10.70
CA SER A 713 43.15 -10.23 11.20
C SER A 713 43.45 -11.31 10.17
N ALA A 714 42.43 -11.86 9.50
CA ALA A 714 42.63 -12.88 8.46
C ALA A 714 43.45 -12.35 7.28
N LEU A 715 43.34 -11.06 6.97
CA LEU A 715 44.08 -10.39 5.90
C LEU A 715 45.37 -9.71 6.38
N LYS A 716 45.68 -9.79 7.68
CA LYS A 716 46.88 -9.20 8.33
C LYS A 716 47.00 -7.69 8.11
N VAL A 717 45.90 -6.99 8.23
CA VAL A 717 45.79 -5.51 8.13
C VAL A 717 45.05 -4.95 9.33
N SER A 718 45.10 -3.62 9.53
CA SER A 718 44.24 -2.95 10.49
C SER A 718 42.80 -2.89 9.96
N PRO A 719 41.75 -2.73 10.82
CA PRO A 719 40.37 -2.52 10.38
C PRO A 719 40.22 -1.36 9.37
N ASP A 720 40.96 -0.29 9.53
CA ASP A 720 40.92 0.88 8.66
C ASP A 720 41.48 0.61 7.25
N GLU A 721 42.45 -0.29 7.13
CA GLU A 721 43.07 -0.69 5.87
C GLU A 721 42.30 -1.80 5.14
N LEU A 722 41.27 -2.40 5.79
CA LEU A 722 40.53 -3.54 5.26
C LEU A 722 39.87 -3.25 3.90
N PRO A 723 39.17 -2.10 3.70
CA PRO A 723 38.53 -1.81 2.43
C PRO A 723 39.51 -1.78 1.25
N GLU A 724 40.68 -1.13 1.44
CA GLU A 724 41.72 -1.03 0.39
C GLU A 724 42.32 -2.41 0.10
N ARG A 725 42.54 -3.22 1.13
CA ARG A 725 43.07 -4.58 0.97
C ARG A 725 42.11 -5.50 0.20
N VAL A 726 40.81 -5.43 0.50
CA VAL A 726 39.77 -6.20 -0.21
C VAL A 726 39.68 -5.78 -1.68
N ILE A 727 39.76 -4.50 -1.98
CA ILE A 727 39.75 -3.97 -3.36
C ILE A 727 40.99 -4.50 -4.11
N ALA A 728 42.19 -4.38 -3.50
CA ALA A 728 43.43 -4.88 -4.10
C ALA A 728 43.39 -6.39 -4.39
N MET A 729 42.84 -7.18 -3.46
CA MET A 729 42.66 -8.63 -3.64
C MET A 729 41.66 -8.94 -4.77
N ALA A 730 40.59 -8.21 -4.87
CA ALA A 730 39.62 -8.39 -5.95
C ALA A 730 40.24 -8.10 -7.34
N GLU A 731 41.06 -7.07 -7.43
CA GLU A 731 41.81 -6.74 -8.65
C GLU A 731 42.85 -7.80 -8.99
N GLU A 732 43.58 -8.31 -7.99
CA GLU A 732 44.56 -9.37 -8.17
C GLU A 732 43.88 -10.67 -8.62
N ILE A 733 42.78 -11.08 -8.03
CA ILE A 733 41.99 -12.23 -8.48
C ILE A 733 41.54 -12.05 -9.93
N ARG A 734 41.09 -10.85 -10.31
CA ARG A 734 40.68 -10.55 -11.69
C ARG A 734 41.86 -10.66 -12.65
N ARG A 735 43.07 -10.17 -12.27
CA ARG A 735 44.30 -10.27 -13.02
C ARG A 735 44.72 -11.72 -13.20
N LEU A 736 44.75 -12.52 -12.11
CA LEU A 736 45.08 -13.92 -12.13
C LEU A 736 44.14 -14.75 -13.01
N LYS A 737 42.85 -14.52 -12.91
CA LYS A 737 41.87 -15.17 -13.78
C LYS A 737 42.09 -14.85 -15.25
N LYS A 738 42.49 -13.60 -15.58
CA LYS A 738 42.85 -13.20 -16.97
C LYS A 738 44.12 -13.86 -17.41
N GLN A 739 45.14 -14.00 -16.55
CA GLN A 739 46.40 -14.71 -16.84
C GLN A 739 46.17 -16.21 -17.09
N VAL A 740 45.40 -16.88 -16.26
CA VAL A 740 45.03 -18.30 -16.46
C VAL A 740 44.26 -18.48 -17.79
N ALA A 741 43.31 -17.59 -18.09
CA ALA A 741 42.59 -17.64 -19.35
C ALA A 741 43.46 -17.34 -20.59
N SER A 742 44.50 -16.51 -20.43
CA SER A 742 45.46 -16.24 -21.52
C SER A 742 46.53 -17.30 -21.66
N GLY A 743 47.00 -17.93 -20.52
CA GLY A 743 47.91 -19.05 -20.54
C GLY A 743 47.30 -20.32 -21.18
N ALA A 744 46.03 -20.56 -20.92
CA ALA A 744 45.30 -21.65 -21.56
C ALA A 744 45.08 -21.44 -23.08
N ARG A 745 45.23 -20.21 -23.58
CA ARG A 745 45.20 -19.91 -25.02
C ARG A 745 46.54 -20.06 -25.74
N SER A 746 47.68 -20.06 -25.04
CA SER A 746 48.99 -20.06 -25.68
C SER A 746 49.49 -21.45 -26.10
N GLU A 747 48.82 -22.56 -25.75
CA GLU A 747 49.16 -23.95 -26.12
C GLU A 747 48.07 -24.62 -27.00
N GLN A 748 47.10 -23.87 -27.55
CA GLN A 748 46.14 -24.47 -28.47
C GLN A 748 46.78 -24.69 -29.86
N ILE A 749 47.08 -25.98 -30.17
CA ILE A 749 47.52 -26.42 -31.51
C ILE A 749 46.43 -25.99 -32.53
N GLY A 750 46.83 -25.18 -33.53
CA GLY A 750 45.91 -24.64 -34.56
C GLY A 750 45.42 -25.72 -35.54
N VAL A 751 44.25 -25.51 -36.13
CA VAL A 751 43.68 -26.39 -37.18
C VAL A 751 44.63 -26.62 -38.36
N ASP A 752 45.42 -25.58 -38.75
CA ASP A 752 46.38 -25.65 -39.87
C ASP A 752 47.60 -26.52 -39.52
N GLU A 753 48.02 -26.49 -38.24
CA GLU A 753 49.11 -27.33 -37.75
C GLU A 753 48.66 -28.80 -37.66
N LEU A 754 47.43 -29.06 -37.22
CA LEU A 754 46.86 -30.40 -37.21
C LEU A 754 46.69 -30.98 -38.59
N LEU A 755 46.31 -30.16 -39.59
CA LEU A 755 46.21 -30.57 -40.98
C LEU A 755 47.57 -30.77 -41.66
N ALA A 756 48.55 -29.95 -41.31
CA ALA A 756 49.95 -30.13 -41.80
C ALA A 756 50.58 -31.44 -41.30
N ALA A 757 50.16 -31.89 -40.16
CA ALA A 757 50.60 -33.17 -39.53
C ALA A 757 49.69 -34.38 -39.86
N ALA A 758 48.70 -34.19 -40.78
CA ALA A 758 47.79 -35.26 -41.16
C ALA A 758 48.50 -36.30 -42.06
N GLU A 759 48.20 -37.58 -41.79
CA GLU A 759 48.68 -38.69 -42.64
C GLU A 759 47.67 -39.00 -43.75
N GLN A 760 48.14 -39.52 -44.88
CA GLN A 760 47.29 -39.95 -45.96
C GLN A 760 46.98 -41.47 -45.82
N VAL A 761 45.74 -41.83 -45.77
CA VAL A 761 45.26 -43.21 -45.74
C VAL A 761 44.30 -43.45 -46.90
N GLY A 762 44.81 -43.92 -48.04
CA GLY A 762 44.07 -43.94 -49.29
C GLY A 762 43.72 -42.54 -49.77
N ASP A 763 42.42 -42.27 -49.99
CA ASP A 763 41.96 -40.94 -50.35
C ASP A 763 41.59 -40.07 -49.11
N VAL A 764 41.76 -40.59 -47.86
CA VAL A 764 41.33 -39.98 -46.62
C VAL A 764 42.51 -39.36 -45.85
N ARG A 765 42.40 -38.13 -45.37
CA ARG A 765 43.34 -37.52 -44.42
C ARG A 765 43.06 -37.98 -43.02
N LEU A 766 44.05 -38.56 -42.35
CA LEU A 766 43.98 -38.97 -40.93
C LEU A 766 44.71 -37.95 -40.06
N VAL A 767 44.02 -37.34 -39.12
CA VAL A 767 44.57 -36.52 -38.06
C VAL A 767 44.47 -37.33 -36.75
N ALA A 768 45.55 -37.96 -36.29
CA ALA A 768 45.63 -38.68 -35.03
C ALA A 768 46.69 -38.04 -34.14
N ARG A 769 46.29 -37.25 -33.13
CA ARG A 769 47.23 -36.45 -32.35
C ARG A 769 46.81 -36.31 -30.85
N GLU A 770 47.81 -36.25 -30.01
CA GLU A 770 47.66 -35.77 -28.63
C GLU A 770 47.69 -34.25 -28.62
N VAL A 771 46.71 -33.62 -27.97
CA VAL A 771 46.54 -32.16 -27.80
C VAL A 771 46.50 -31.90 -26.32
N PRO A 772 47.59 -31.46 -25.68
CA PRO A 772 47.63 -31.18 -24.25
C PRO A 772 46.57 -30.19 -23.82
N GLY A 773 45.92 -30.43 -22.66
CA GLY A 773 44.90 -29.50 -22.13
C GLY A 773 43.58 -29.49 -22.88
N GLY A 774 43.39 -30.38 -23.84
CA GLY A 774 42.14 -30.48 -24.64
C GLY A 774 40.97 -30.97 -23.80
N THR A 775 39.87 -30.29 -23.90
CA THR A 775 38.60 -30.68 -23.28
C THR A 775 37.63 -31.31 -24.29
N PRO A 776 36.61 -32.02 -23.86
CA PRO A 776 35.63 -32.59 -24.78
C PRO A 776 34.98 -31.56 -25.70
N GLN A 777 34.85 -30.34 -25.25
CA GLN A 777 34.26 -29.25 -26.03
C GLN A 777 35.23 -28.69 -27.05
N THR A 778 36.48 -28.41 -26.64
CA THR A 778 37.52 -27.92 -27.55
C THR A 778 37.83 -28.93 -28.66
N PHE A 779 37.82 -30.24 -28.33
CA PHE A 779 38.01 -31.30 -29.31
C PHE A 779 36.90 -31.39 -30.34
N ARG A 780 35.63 -31.22 -29.92
CA ARG A 780 34.46 -31.16 -30.82
C ARG A 780 34.60 -30.00 -31.80
N GLU A 781 34.95 -28.82 -31.29
CA GLU A 781 35.14 -27.63 -32.10
C GLU A 781 36.27 -27.81 -33.14
N LEU A 782 37.40 -28.39 -32.72
CA LEU A 782 38.51 -28.71 -33.62
C LEU A 782 38.12 -29.76 -34.67
N VAL A 783 37.42 -30.81 -34.27
CA VAL A 783 36.91 -31.83 -35.21
C VAL A 783 35.98 -31.20 -36.26
N ASP A 784 35.09 -30.31 -35.85
CA ASP A 784 34.13 -29.64 -36.75
C ASP A 784 34.86 -28.67 -37.71
N GLN A 785 35.90 -27.99 -37.23
CA GLN A 785 36.73 -27.13 -38.09
C GLN A 785 37.56 -27.96 -39.10
N LEU A 786 38.19 -29.07 -38.69
CA LEU A 786 38.92 -29.96 -39.54
C LEU A 786 38.07 -30.59 -40.64
N ARG A 787 36.86 -31.02 -40.32
CA ARG A 787 35.88 -31.55 -41.25
C ARG A 787 35.46 -30.52 -42.31
N ARG A 788 35.28 -29.27 -41.92
CA ARG A 788 34.96 -28.19 -42.90
C ARG A 788 36.09 -27.86 -43.84
N LYS A 789 37.34 -28.00 -43.36
CA LYS A 789 38.54 -27.53 -44.11
C LYS A 789 39.17 -28.59 -44.99
N ALA A 790 38.96 -29.89 -44.70
CA ALA A 790 39.75 -30.96 -45.31
C ALA A 790 39.01 -32.29 -45.50
N ALA A 791 37.75 -32.31 -45.97
CA ALA A 791 37.08 -33.53 -46.33
C ALA A 791 37.62 -34.18 -47.64
N PRO A 792 37.78 -35.52 -47.74
CA PRO A 792 37.53 -36.52 -46.71
C PRO A 792 38.60 -36.57 -45.59
N VAL A 793 38.15 -36.49 -44.33
CA VAL A 793 39.02 -36.48 -43.15
C VAL A 793 38.51 -37.34 -42.01
N ALA A 794 39.41 -38.07 -41.39
CA ALA A 794 39.21 -38.80 -40.15
C ALA A 794 40.09 -38.16 -39.07
N VAL A 795 39.47 -37.80 -37.92
CA VAL A 795 40.10 -37.07 -36.86
C VAL A 795 40.01 -37.91 -35.60
N LEU A 796 41.14 -38.12 -34.90
CA LEU A 796 41.22 -38.68 -33.57
C LEU A 796 42.09 -37.76 -32.72
N LEU A 797 41.48 -37.01 -31.80
CA LEU A 797 42.19 -36.16 -30.85
C LEU A 797 42.21 -36.83 -29.47
N ALA A 798 43.34 -36.73 -28.80
CA ALA A 798 43.52 -37.29 -27.47
C ALA A 798 44.13 -36.28 -26.52
N ALA A 799 43.75 -36.35 -25.24
CA ALA A 799 44.42 -35.61 -24.15
C ALA A 799 44.64 -36.53 -22.94
N ARG A 800 45.72 -36.24 -22.22
CA ARG A 800 45.97 -36.83 -20.88
C ARG A 800 45.30 -35.91 -19.86
N GLU A 801 44.54 -36.50 -18.92
CA GLU A 801 43.95 -35.80 -17.79
C GLU A 801 44.91 -35.91 -16.58
N GLU A 802 44.79 -34.98 -15.62
CA GLU A 802 45.67 -34.88 -14.44
C GLU A 802 45.63 -36.12 -13.54
N ASP A 803 44.59 -36.93 -13.62
CA ASP A 803 44.40 -38.17 -12.84
C ASP A 803 44.89 -39.42 -13.57
N GLY A 804 45.67 -39.30 -14.65
CA GLY A 804 46.21 -40.41 -15.42
C GLY A 804 45.22 -41.05 -16.42
N LYS A 805 44.06 -40.46 -16.59
CA LYS A 805 43.06 -40.88 -17.58
C LYS A 805 43.37 -40.30 -18.94
N VAL A 806 42.72 -40.85 -19.94
CA VAL A 806 42.82 -40.39 -21.35
C VAL A 806 41.43 -40.02 -21.85
N LEU A 807 41.34 -38.88 -22.45
CA LEU A 807 40.21 -38.45 -23.25
C LEU A 807 40.52 -38.72 -24.74
N LEU A 808 39.59 -39.35 -25.45
CA LEU A 808 39.66 -39.55 -26.90
C LEU A 808 38.38 -39.00 -27.57
N VAL A 809 38.52 -38.24 -28.62
CA VAL A 809 37.39 -37.78 -29.45
C VAL A 809 37.71 -38.13 -30.91
N ALA A 810 36.85 -38.93 -31.53
CA ALA A 810 36.90 -39.34 -32.92
C ALA A 810 35.85 -38.63 -33.77
N GLY A 811 36.20 -38.13 -34.90
CA GLY A 811 35.28 -37.51 -35.83
C GLY A 811 35.53 -37.95 -37.28
N LEU A 812 34.49 -38.19 -38.03
CA LEU A 812 34.54 -38.55 -39.45
C LEU A 812 33.82 -37.50 -40.27
N SER A 813 34.36 -37.13 -41.41
CA SER A 813 33.66 -36.31 -42.41
C SER A 813 32.43 -37.04 -42.96
N ARG A 814 31.46 -36.30 -43.47
CA ARG A 814 30.12 -36.81 -43.84
C ARG A 814 30.22 -37.85 -44.96
N ASP A 815 31.10 -37.65 -45.92
CA ASP A 815 31.37 -38.59 -47.06
C ASP A 815 31.92 -39.94 -46.56
N LEU A 816 32.68 -39.95 -45.46
CA LEU A 816 33.15 -41.20 -44.87
C LEU A 816 32.02 -41.96 -44.14
N VAL A 817 31.12 -41.24 -43.49
CA VAL A 817 29.95 -41.85 -42.87
C VAL A 817 29.01 -42.43 -43.94
N GLU A 818 28.82 -41.75 -45.05
CA GLU A 818 28.01 -42.20 -46.19
C GLU A 818 28.63 -43.45 -46.84
N ARG A 819 29.96 -43.62 -46.78
CA ARG A 819 30.66 -44.87 -47.22
C ARG A 819 30.55 -45.99 -46.17
N GLY A 820 29.88 -45.82 -45.02
CA GLY A 820 29.68 -46.82 -44.02
C GLY A 820 30.68 -46.81 -42.88
N ALA A 821 31.59 -45.84 -42.82
CA ALA A 821 32.51 -45.67 -41.69
C ALA A 821 31.79 -45.12 -40.47
N ASP A 822 32.15 -45.62 -39.27
CA ASP A 822 31.48 -45.31 -38.00
C ASP A 822 32.51 -44.93 -36.92
N ALA A 823 32.49 -43.67 -36.52
CA ALA A 823 33.37 -43.11 -35.50
C ALA A 823 33.25 -43.81 -34.14
N VAL A 824 32.08 -44.38 -33.79
CA VAL A 824 31.90 -45.11 -32.56
C VAL A 824 32.67 -46.46 -32.61
N LYS A 825 32.61 -47.17 -33.71
CA LYS A 825 33.38 -48.40 -33.93
C LYS A 825 34.85 -48.09 -33.91
N TRP A 826 35.27 -47.03 -34.57
CA TRP A 826 36.64 -46.60 -34.64
C TRP A 826 37.20 -46.20 -33.26
N VAL A 827 36.59 -45.30 -32.55
CA VAL A 827 37.06 -44.84 -31.23
C VAL A 827 37.08 -45.98 -30.22
N ARG A 828 36.13 -46.93 -30.29
CA ARG A 828 36.10 -48.11 -29.40
C ARG A 828 37.28 -49.07 -29.61
N GLN A 829 37.73 -49.25 -30.85
CA GLN A 829 38.89 -50.09 -31.18
C GLN A 829 40.16 -49.44 -30.57
N VAL A 830 40.31 -48.13 -30.75
CA VAL A 830 41.47 -47.40 -30.20
C VAL A 830 41.42 -47.31 -28.67
N ALA A 831 40.24 -47.03 -28.08
CA ALA A 831 40.06 -46.92 -26.65
C ALA A 831 40.37 -48.26 -25.88
N LYS A 832 40.20 -49.44 -26.45
CA LYS A 832 40.59 -50.70 -25.85
C LYS A 832 42.06 -50.78 -25.52
N LEU A 833 42.96 -50.07 -26.28
CA LEU A 833 44.36 -50.07 -26.05
C LEU A 833 44.79 -49.20 -24.84
N VAL A 834 43.91 -48.33 -24.41
CA VAL A 834 44.09 -47.50 -23.20
C VAL A 834 43.15 -47.94 -22.06
N ASP A 835 42.71 -49.21 -22.08
CA ASP A 835 41.79 -49.76 -21.08
C ASP A 835 40.51 -48.93 -20.92
N GLY A 836 39.93 -48.56 -22.04
CA GLY A 836 38.83 -47.68 -22.13
C GLY A 836 37.65 -48.12 -22.96
N GLY A 837 36.65 -47.26 -23.02
CA GLY A 837 35.44 -47.47 -23.83
C GLY A 837 34.75 -46.15 -24.12
N GLY A 838 33.87 -46.20 -25.11
CA GLY A 838 33.20 -44.97 -25.56
C GLY A 838 31.94 -45.19 -26.37
N GLY A 839 31.34 -44.11 -26.80
CA GLY A 839 30.11 -44.06 -27.57
C GLY A 839 29.92 -42.71 -28.23
N GLY A 840 28.84 -42.57 -28.94
CA GLY A 840 28.50 -41.35 -29.66
C GLY A 840 27.62 -41.61 -30.86
N ARG A 841 27.81 -40.81 -31.90
CA ARG A 841 27.16 -40.93 -33.21
C ARG A 841 28.15 -41.42 -34.23
N PRO A 842 27.69 -41.99 -35.36
CA PRO A 842 28.55 -42.46 -36.43
C PRO A 842 29.55 -41.39 -36.97
N ASP A 843 29.18 -40.15 -36.88
CA ASP A 843 29.98 -39.01 -37.31
C ASP A 843 30.93 -38.48 -36.22
N LEU A 844 30.58 -38.57 -34.92
CA LEU A 844 31.33 -38.01 -33.79
C LEU A 844 31.17 -38.90 -32.55
N ALA A 845 32.27 -39.43 -32.06
CA ALA A 845 32.28 -40.30 -30.89
C ALA A 845 33.35 -39.87 -29.92
N GLN A 846 33.12 -40.19 -28.61
CA GLN A 846 34.01 -39.87 -27.51
C GLN A 846 34.30 -41.17 -26.71
N ALA A 847 35.49 -41.31 -26.24
CA ALA A 847 35.90 -42.41 -25.36
C ALA A 847 36.80 -41.90 -24.22
N GLY A 848 36.80 -42.61 -23.13
CA GLY A 848 37.75 -42.44 -22.03
C GLY A 848 38.58 -43.70 -21.85
N GLY A 849 39.85 -43.54 -21.38
CA GLY A 849 40.73 -44.65 -21.01
C GLY A 849 41.37 -44.43 -19.64
N LYS A 850 41.85 -45.51 -19.02
CA LYS A 850 42.48 -45.50 -17.67
C LYS A 850 44.00 -45.62 -17.70
N ASN A 851 44.59 -45.77 -18.91
CA ASN A 851 46.00 -46.05 -19.06
C ASN A 851 46.62 -45.03 -20.04
N ALA A 852 47.06 -43.90 -19.48
CA ALA A 852 47.68 -42.83 -20.26
C ALA A 852 49.07 -43.22 -20.89
N ASP A 853 49.79 -44.20 -20.30
CA ASP A 853 51.09 -44.59 -20.78
C ASP A 853 51.01 -45.27 -22.17
N ARG A 854 49.88 -45.89 -22.47
CA ARG A 854 49.60 -46.56 -23.74
C ARG A 854 48.95 -45.68 -24.80
N LEU A 855 48.83 -44.38 -24.52
CA LEU A 855 48.26 -43.43 -25.47
C LEU A 855 49.02 -43.35 -26.82
N PRO A 856 50.38 -43.38 -26.83
CA PRO A 856 51.12 -43.39 -28.10
C PRO A 856 50.82 -44.62 -28.96
N GLU A 857 50.69 -45.81 -28.35
CA GLU A 857 50.29 -47.04 -29.06
C GLU A 857 48.88 -46.96 -29.62
N ALA A 858 47.95 -46.34 -28.86
CA ALA A 858 46.58 -46.16 -29.30
C ALA A 858 46.48 -45.18 -30.48
N LEU A 859 47.23 -44.09 -30.47
CA LEU A 859 47.30 -43.15 -31.61
C LEU A 859 47.94 -43.76 -32.87
N ALA A 860 49.01 -44.56 -32.70
CA ALA A 860 49.64 -45.29 -33.79
C ALA A 860 48.68 -46.34 -34.41
N ALA A 861 47.87 -47.05 -33.58
CA ALA A 861 46.89 -48.00 -34.04
C ALA A 861 45.65 -47.38 -34.69
N ALA A 862 45.45 -46.05 -34.54
CA ALA A 862 44.34 -45.32 -35.19
C ALA A 862 44.32 -45.46 -36.71
N ARG A 863 45.49 -45.52 -37.33
CA ARG A 863 45.67 -45.69 -38.78
C ARG A 863 45.17 -47.09 -39.24
N GLU A 864 45.68 -48.14 -38.62
CA GLU A 864 45.30 -49.54 -39.00
C GLU A 864 43.79 -49.80 -38.76
N SER A 865 43.26 -49.26 -37.63
CA SER A 865 41.84 -49.36 -37.33
C SER A 865 40.95 -48.56 -38.33
N LEU A 866 41.43 -47.42 -38.84
CA LEU A 866 40.73 -46.70 -39.89
C LEU A 866 40.79 -47.44 -41.23
N GLU A 867 41.96 -48.00 -41.65
CA GLU A 867 42.07 -48.81 -42.88
C GLU A 867 41.13 -50.02 -42.88
N LYS A 868 40.94 -50.66 -41.72
CA LYS A 868 40.00 -51.78 -41.55
C LYS A 868 38.53 -51.32 -41.61
N LEU A 869 38.28 -50.07 -41.20
CA LEU A 869 36.96 -49.52 -41.21
C LEU A 869 36.53 -49.02 -42.61
N LEU A 870 37.49 -48.66 -43.45
CA LEU A 870 37.28 -48.17 -44.82
C LEU A 870 37.22 -49.30 -45.88
N LYS A 871 37.70 -50.54 -45.54
CA LYS A 871 37.53 -51.75 -46.34
C LYS A 871 36.15 -52.38 -46.07
#